data_7207c16912755bfc2987155609f8e898
#
_entry.id   7207c16912755bfc2987155609f8e898
#
_cell.length_a   1.000
_cell.length_b   1.000
_cell.length_c   1.000
_cell.angle_alpha   90.00
_cell.angle_beta   90.00
_cell.angle_gamma   90.00
#
_symmetry.space_group_name_H-M   'P 1'
#
loop_
_entity.id
_entity.type
_entity.pdbx_description
1 polymer ?
#
loop_
_entity_poly.entity_id
_entity_poly.type
_entity_poly.pdbx_seq_one_letter_code
_entity_poly.pdbx_strand_id
1 'polypeptide(L)'
;MNNKKRQNPILGMLALIVIAIGLFAYWQQDLPGTTEKIDYAKLVQTIKDDKVKEISLQRKDENYNVKGTYTDGNKNFESVVAASDSEVQKQINEKAKDGKLSVVEYKPAEKTGAILSFLGQIIPLILFMGVLVFFMTQMQGGGGGKVMSFQKSKAKKIDGGEAKVTFNDVAGADEEKQELAEMVEFLKDHRKFTKMGARIPKGVLLEGPPGTGKTLLARAVAGEAKVPFFSISGSDFVEMFVGVGASRVRDLFKEAEKNAPCIIFIDEIDAVGRKRGSGVGGGNDEREQTLNQLLVEMDGFDGEKGIIVIAATNRADVLDNALRRPGRFDRQIKVSTPDVKGREAILKVHAKNKPLAKGVDLRSLAEKTPGFSGADLANILNEAALLAARENKSSIDKEDLDEAMDRVIGGPAKRSRVYTPKEKRLVAYHEAGHAIVGMVLDSADKVQKVTIIPRGDAGGYNLMIPEEEKYFQTRTDLIDKICGLLGGRAAEQIFFNEVSTGAHNDFERVTAIARAMVTEYGMSDAVGPMQAPFHDPYGGRQLSSIGNYSEEMLKEIDIEVRKIINECYAKVLHIIETHREQLELIAQTLIEVETIDRKEIVALYQFGKMPKDLDEREADQLDKVVNKKYYEEEARKAKEEAEKKAQEEAQNEEDKVEKVEEEDLEDEKSKEKPSDEE
;
A
#
# COMPACT_ATOMS: atom_id res chain seq x y z
N MET A 1 -36.91 8.73 -11.56
CA MET A 1 -36.78 9.13 -13.00
C MET A 1 -37.14 10.59 -13.12
N ASN A 2 -36.18 11.47 -13.32
CA ASN A 2 -36.36 12.77 -13.95
C ASN A 2 -34.97 13.35 -14.23
N ASN A 3 -34.42 12.99 -15.39
CA ASN A 3 -33.19 13.56 -15.94
C ASN A 3 -33.51 14.95 -16.52
N LYS A 4 -33.36 16.02 -15.72
CA LYS A 4 -33.24 17.37 -16.26
C LYS A 4 -31.81 17.51 -16.84
N LYS A 5 -31.66 17.40 -18.15
CA LYS A 5 -30.47 17.83 -18.90
C LYS A 5 -30.16 19.29 -18.51
N ARG A 6 -29.11 19.51 -17.75
CA ARG A 6 -28.49 20.84 -17.56
C ARG A 6 -27.97 21.27 -18.93
N GLN A 7 -28.70 22.15 -19.60
CA GLN A 7 -28.18 22.88 -20.76
C GLN A 7 -26.96 23.68 -20.30
N ASN A 8 -25.82 23.48 -20.94
CA ASN A 8 -24.60 24.21 -20.64
C ASN A 8 -24.80 25.69 -21.03
N PRO A 9 -24.83 26.63 -20.07
CA PRO A 9 -25.03 28.05 -20.37
C PRO A 9 -23.94 28.64 -21.26
N ILE A 10 -22.77 27.98 -21.31
CA ILE A 10 -21.64 28.35 -22.17
C ILE A 10 -21.97 28.17 -23.65
N LEU A 11 -22.73 27.13 -24.04
CA LEU A 11 -23.12 26.88 -25.41
C LEU A 11 -24.12 27.94 -25.90
N GLY A 12 -25.05 28.37 -25.03
CA GLY A 12 -25.99 29.44 -25.34
C GLY A 12 -25.33 30.81 -25.53
N MET A 13 -24.29 31.08 -24.72
CA MET A 13 -23.56 32.34 -24.80
C MET A 13 -22.64 32.41 -26.05
N LEU A 14 -21.97 31.30 -26.40
CA LEU A 14 -21.20 31.16 -27.64
C LEU A 14 -22.10 31.36 -28.87
N ALA A 15 -23.30 30.80 -28.87
CA ALA A 15 -24.28 31.00 -29.94
C ALA A 15 -24.71 32.46 -30.05
N LEU A 16 -24.93 33.17 -28.94
CA LEU A 16 -25.26 34.61 -28.94
C LEU A 16 -24.11 35.50 -29.46
N ILE A 17 -22.88 35.17 -29.09
CA ILE A 17 -21.68 35.87 -29.59
C ILE A 17 -21.52 35.67 -31.10
N VAL A 18 -21.70 34.44 -31.59
CA VAL A 18 -21.64 34.14 -33.02
C VAL A 18 -22.76 34.86 -33.80
N ILE A 19 -23.97 34.92 -33.24
CA ILE A 19 -25.10 35.67 -33.83
C ILE A 19 -24.82 37.16 -33.83
N ALA A 20 -24.26 37.73 -32.72
CA ALA A 20 -23.93 39.16 -32.68
C ALA A 20 -22.82 39.55 -33.67
N ILE A 21 -21.78 38.69 -33.82
CA ILE A 21 -20.72 38.88 -34.82
C ILE A 21 -21.30 38.74 -36.24
N GLY A 22 -22.19 37.78 -36.47
CA GLY A 22 -22.86 37.62 -37.77
C GLY A 22 -23.75 38.82 -38.14
N LEU A 23 -24.53 39.33 -37.18
CA LEU A 23 -25.35 40.55 -37.39
C LEU A 23 -24.50 41.80 -37.60
N PHE A 24 -23.38 41.93 -36.89
CA PHE A 24 -22.43 43.03 -37.09
C PHE A 24 -21.74 42.95 -38.46
N ALA A 25 -21.33 41.79 -38.89
CA ALA A 25 -20.76 41.56 -40.22
C ALA A 25 -21.81 41.77 -41.35
N TYR A 26 -23.06 41.38 -41.11
CA TYR A 26 -24.16 41.65 -42.06
C TYR A 26 -24.48 43.14 -42.17
N TRP A 27 -24.40 43.92 -41.10
CA TRP A 27 -24.64 45.37 -41.09
C TRP A 27 -23.49 46.18 -41.70
N GLN A 28 -22.27 45.64 -41.79
CA GLN A 28 -21.13 46.23 -42.49
C GLN A 28 -21.07 45.89 -43.96
N GLN A 29 -21.92 45.05 -44.51
CA GLN A 29 -22.00 44.79 -45.94
C GLN A 29 -22.79 45.92 -46.61
N ASP A 30 -22.06 46.96 -47.13
CA ASP A 30 -22.60 47.78 -48.19
C ASP A 30 -23.00 46.92 -49.37
N LEU A 31 -24.26 47.03 -49.80
CA LEU A 31 -24.77 46.33 -50.97
C LEU A 31 -23.84 46.59 -52.17
N PRO A 32 -23.45 45.59 -52.95
CA PRO A 32 -22.55 45.75 -54.06
C PRO A 32 -23.25 46.50 -55.21
N GLY A 33 -23.15 47.85 -55.22
CA GLY A 33 -23.29 48.64 -56.43
C GLY A 33 -21.98 48.52 -57.22
N THR A 34 -22.10 48.33 -58.56
CA THR A 34 -20.97 48.20 -59.45
C THR A 34 -20.24 49.59 -59.63
N THR A 35 -19.51 49.96 -58.57
CA THR A 35 -18.73 51.22 -58.60
C THR A 35 -17.26 50.85 -58.80
N GLU A 36 -16.70 51.31 -59.95
CA GLU A 36 -15.28 51.10 -60.25
C GLU A 36 -14.44 52.15 -59.53
N LYS A 37 -13.48 51.73 -58.69
CA LYS A 37 -12.49 52.67 -58.12
C LYS A 37 -11.43 52.99 -59.15
N ILE A 38 -11.33 54.27 -59.55
CA ILE A 38 -10.35 54.73 -60.49
C ILE A 38 -9.32 55.67 -59.84
N ASP A 39 -8.08 55.57 -60.28
CA ASP A 39 -7.01 56.45 -59.81
C ASP A 39 -7.12 57.90 -60.39
N TYR A 40 -6.33 58.78 -59.80
CA TYR A 40 -6.32 60.22 -60.21
C TYR A 40 -6.05 60.40 -61.69
N ALA A 41 -5.05 59.71 -62.27
CA ALA A 41 -4.68 59.87 -63.68
C ALA A 41 -5.81 59.43 -64.62
N LYS A 42 -6.49 58.33 -64.29
CA LYS A 42 -7.63 57.79 -65.03
C LYS A 42 -8.84 58.69 -64.89
N LEU A 43 -9.06 59.31 -63.70
CA LEU A 43 -10.13 60.33 -63.51
C LEU A 43 -9.93 61.56 -64.47
N VAL A 44 -8.72 62.16 -64.46
CA VAL A 44 -8.38 63.31 -65.31
C VAL A 44 -8.57 62.96 -66.76
N GLN A 45 -8.12 61.81 -67.20
CA GLN A 45 -8.26 61.36 -68.57
C GLN A 45 -9.74 61.13 -68.94
N THR A 46 -10.55 60.53 -68.07
CA THR A 46 -11.97 60.31 -68.31
C THR A 46 -12.77 61.57 -68.42
N ILE A 47 -12.41 62.65 -67.67
CA ILE A 47 -13.01 63.94 -67.74
C ILE A 47 -12.59 64.65 -69.06
N LYS A 48 -11.32 64.53 -69.46
CA LYS A 48 -10.82 65.10 -70.74
C LYS A 48 -11.48 64.46 -71.95
N ASP A 49 -11.69 63.13 -71.90
CA ASP A 49 -12.28 62.33 -73.00
C ASP A 49 -13.82 62.50 -73.14
N ASP A 50 -14.45 63.40 -72.42
CA ASP A 50 -15.91 63.63 -72.38
C ASP A 50 -16.74 62.37 -72.05
N LYS A 51 -16.16 61.42 -71.24
CA LYS A 51 -16.80 60.12 -70.87
C LYS A 51 -17.58 60.17 -69.56
N VAL A 52 -17.70 61.33 -68.91
CA VAL A 52 -18.42 61.57 -67.69
C VAL A 52 -19.74 62.24 -67.93
N LYS A 53 -20.85 61.63 -67.47
CA LYS A 53 -22.19 62.20 -67.62
C LYS A 53 -22.55 63.08 -66.41
N GLU A 54 -22.29 62.54 -65.18
CA GLU A 54 -22.61 63.20 -63.95
C GLU A 54 -21.43 63.10 -63.01
N ILE A 55 -21.16 64.08 -62.16
CA ILE A 55 -20.09 64.08 -61.19
C ILE A 55 -20.55 64.77 -59.91
N SER A 56 -20.26 64.15 -58.79
CA SER A 56 -20.51 64.73 -57.45
C SER A 56 -19.21 64.75 -56.65
N LEU A 57 -18.95 65.90 -56.02
CA LEU A 57 -17.80 66.10 -55.17
C LEU A 57 -18.25 66.23 -53.70
N GLN A 58 -17.80 65.35 -52.81
CA GLN A 58 -18.07 65.44 -51.39
C GLN A 58 -16.77 65.66 -50.62
N ARG A 59 -16.70 66.74 -49.87
CA ARG A 59 -15.50 67.05 -49.10
C ARG A 59 -15.43 66.11 -47.87
N LYS A 60 -14.30 65.44 -47.74
CA LYS A 60 -13.97 64.61 -46.58
C LYS A 60 -12.54 64.92 -46.13
N ASP A 61 -12.43 65.64 -45.01
CA ASP A 61 -11.17 66.16 -44.48
C ASP A 61 -10.40 67.03 -45.52
N GLU A 62 -9.18 66.69 -45.89
CA GLU A 62 -8.31 67.37 -46.84
C GLU A 62 -8.50 66.87 -48.28
N ASN A 63 -9.45 65.99 -48.56
CA ASN A 63 -9.69 65.43 -49.87
C ASN A 63 -11.14 65.59 -50.32
N TYR A 64 -11.38 65.51 -51.63
CA TYR A 64 -12.70 65.29 -52.19
C TYR A 64 -12.88 63.88 -52.65
N ASN A 65 -13.93 63.21 -52.16
CA ASN A 65 -14.42 61.95 -52.73
C ASN A 65 -15.24 62.37 -53.99
N VAL A 66 -14.76 61.95 -55.14
CA VAL A 66 -15.38 62.20 -56.41
C VAL A 66 -16.13 60.95 -56.86
N LYS A 67 -17.44 61.06 -57.00
CA LYS A 67 -18.28 59.98 -57.54
C LYS A 67 -18.90 60.46 -58.84
N GLY A 68 -18.90 59.64 -59.86
CA GLY A 68 -19.47 59.99 -61.13
C GLY A 68 -20.04 58.80 -61.90
N THR A 69 -20.83 59.10 -62.91
CA THR A 69 -21.41 58.13 -63.83
C THR A 69 -20.84 58.31 -65.21
N TYR A 70 -20.44 57.24 -65.87
CA TYR A 70 -19.98 57.28 -67.24
C TYR A 70 -21.12 57.60 -68.21
N THR A 71 -20.79 58.19 -69.39
CA THR A 71 -21.74 58.54 -70.44
C THR A 71 -22.53 57.32 -70.94
N ASP A 72 -21.98 56.12 -70.86
CA ASP A 72 -22.64 54.85 -71.24
C ASP A 72 -23.77 54.47 -70.29
N GLY A 73 -23.99 55.19 -69.17
CA GLY A 73 -25.12 55.05 -68.24
C GLY A 73 -25.13 53.84 -67.35
N ASN A 74 -24.20 52.87 -67.48
CA ASN A 74 -24.26 51.53 -66.85
C ASN A 74 -23.23 51.29 -65.77
N LYS A 75 -22.27 52.23 -65.50
CA LYS A 75 -21.22 52.08 -64.52
C LYS A 75 -20.96 53.34 -63.74
N ASN A 76 -20.82 53.25 -62.44
CA ASN A 76 -20.39 54.34 -61.58
C ASN A 76 -18.91 54.21 -61.27
N PHE A 77 -18.23 55.35 -61.06
CA PHE A 77 -16.86 55.35 -60.58
C PHE A 77 -16.71 56.19 -59.32
N GLU A 78 -15.67 55.87 -58.56
CA GLU A 78 -15.27 56.59 -57.35
C GLU A 78 -13.77 56.88 -57.42
N SER A 79 -13.38 58.11 -57.09
CA SER A 79 -11.97 58.53 -56.99
C SER A 79 -11.77 59.51 -55.86
N VAL A 80 -10.53 59.62 -55.34
CA VAL A 80 -10.18 60.60 -54.33
C VAL A 80 -9.21 61.60 -54.89
N VAL A 81 -9.52 62.92 -54.73
CA VAL A 81 -8.72 64.01 -55.18
C VAL A 81 -8.41 64.93 -54.02
N ALA A 82 -7.18 65.44 -53.92
CA ALA A 82 -6.83 66.42 -52.90
C ALA A 82 -7.66 67.67 -53.01
N ALA A 83 -8.17 68.26 -51.96
CA ALA A 83 -8.98 69.45 -51.95
C ALA A 83 -8.17 70.72 -52.46
N SER A 84 -6.86 70.59 -52.37
CA SER A 84 -5.94 71.67 -52.93
C SER A 84 -5.71 71.59 -54.44
N ASP A 85 -6.21 70.51 -55.08
CA ASP A 85 -6.02 70.33 -56.52
C ASP A 85 -7.00 71.25 -57.35
N SER A 86 -6.52 72.39 -57.74
CA SER A 86 -7.29 73.35 -58.53
C SER A 86 -7.45 72.96 -60.02
N GLU A 87 -6.62 72.01 -60.52
CA GLU A 87 -6.64 71.63 -61.91
C GLU A 87 -7.83 70.75 -62.29
N VAL A 88 -8.12 69.73 -61.46
CA VAL A 88 -9.31 68.86 -61.64
C VAL A 88 -10.59 69.62 -61.45
N GLN A 89 -10.66 70.54 -60.48
CA GLN A 89 -11.83 71.40 -60.28
C GLN A 89 -12.04 72.35 -61.49
N LYS A 90 -10.97 72.96 -62.07
CA LYS A 90 -11.02 73.80 -63.21
C LYS A 90 -11.53 73.05 -64.44
N GLN A 91 -11.03 71.88 -64.73
CA GLN A 91 -11.48 71.01 -65.81
C GLN A 91 -12.96 70.60 -65.69
N ILE A 92 -13.42 70.21 -64.46
CA ILE A 92 -14.83 69.93 -64.19
C ILE A 92 -15.70 71.12 -64.48
N ASN A 93 -15.29 72.35 -64.05
CA ASN A 93 -16.05 73.56 -64.22
C ASN A 93 -16.06 74.05 -65.70
N GLU A 94 -14.95 73.88 -66.44
CA GLU A 94 -14.88 74.18 -67.87
C GLU A 94 -15.80 73.27 -68.70
N LYS A 95 -15.74 71.95 -68.44
CA LYS A 95 -16.59 70.95 -69.09
C LYS A 95 -18.08 71.11 -68.76
N ALA A 96 -18.38 71.58 -67.55
CA ALA A 96 -19.75 71.90 -67.12
C ALA A 96 -20.28 73.14 -67.87
N LYS A 97 -19.45 74.17 -68.10
CA LYS A 97 -19.79 75.36 -68.89
C LYS A 97 -20.02 75.01 -70.34
N ASP A 98 -19.27 74.09 -70.92
CA ASP A 98 -19.39 73.64 -72.29
C ASP A 98 -20.59 72.70 -72.53
N GLY A 99 -21.39 72.46 -71.51
CA GLY A 99 -22.59 71.65 -71.61
C GLY A 99 -22.33 70.10 -71.74
N LYS A 100 -21.07 69.70 -71.58
CA LYS A 100 -20.65 68.31 -71.74
C LYS A 100 -20.81 67.47 -70.48
N LEU A 101 -20.96 68.10 -69.28
CA LEU A 101 -21.31 67.49 -68.02
C LEU A 101 -22.74 67.92 -67.65
N SER A 102 -23.64 66.89 -67.42
CA SER A 102 -25.04 67.19 -67.22
C SER A 102 -25.37 67.68 -65.79
N VAL A 103 -24.63 67.20 -64.80
CA VAL A 103 -24.81 67.59 -63.40
C VAL A 103 -23.48 67.69 -62.70
N VAL A 104 -23.24 68.77 -61.96
CA VAL A 104 -22.11 68.94 -61.05
C VAL A 104 -22.70 69.24 -59.66
N GLU A 105 -22.58 68.30 -58.73
CA GLU A 105 -23.14 68.43 -57.35
C GLU A 105 -22.01 68.55 -56.33
N TYR A 106 -21.98 69.64 -55.56
CA TYR A 106 -21.08 69.77 -54.41
C TYR A 106 -21.86 69.41 -53.14
N LYS A 107 -21.55 68.24 -52.52
CA LYS A 107 -22.20 67.78 -51.27
C LYS A 107 -21.47 68.36 -50.05
N PRO A 108 -22.21 68.83 -49.03
CA PRO A 108 -21.60 69.28 -47.78
C PRO A 108 -20.84 68.16 -47.10
N ALA A 109 -19.81 68.50 -46.29
CA ALA A 109 -19.08 67.54 -45.50
C ALA A 109 -20.02 66.74 -44.58
N GLU A 110 -19.92 65.45 -44.60
CA GLU A 110 -20.66 64.55 -43.60
C GLU A 110 -20.21 64.95 -42.22
N LYS A 111 -21.09 65.55 -41.44
CA LYS A 111 -20.96 65.56 -40.01
C LYS A 111 -21.42 64.13 -39.49
N THR A 112 -20.49 63.22 -39.46
CA THR A 112 -20.72 61.97 -38.72
C THR A 112 -21.13 62.35 -37.31
N GLY A 113 -22.34 62.00 -36.92
CA GLY A 113 -22.90 62.45 -35.66
C GLY A 113 -21.99 61.93 -34.51
N ALA A 114 -21.34 62.89 -33.82
CA ALA A 114 -20.41 62.59 -32.70
C ALA A 114 -21.03 61.66 -31.66
N ILE A 115 -22.34 61.62 -31.59
CA ILE A 115 -23.10 60.71 -30.71
C ILE A 115 -23.04 59.26 -31.21
N LEU A 116 -23.11 59.02 -32.53
CA LEU A 116 -23.09 57.64 -33.06
C LEU A 116 -21.68 57.01 -32.98
N SER A 117 -20.64 57.81 -33.20
CA SER A 117 -19.24 57.34 -33.02
C SER A 117 -18.90 57.14 -31.56
N PHE A 118 -19.43 57.96 -30.63
CA PHE A 118 -19.26 57.82 -29.20
C PHE A 118 -19.99 56.56 -28.66
N LEU A 119 -21.21 56.29 -29.12
CA LEU A 119 -21.97 55.06 -28.79
C LEU A 119 -21.26 53.80 -29.34
N GLY A 120 -20.71 53.89 -30.55
CA GLY A 120 -19.95 52.79 -31.15
C GLY A 120 -18.69 52.39 -30.36
N GLN A 121 -18.08 53.34 -29.64
CA GLN A 121 -16.91 53.07 -28.79
C GLN A 121 -17.29 52.59 -27.38
N ILE A 122 -18.41 53.07 -26.81
CA ILE A 122 -18.82 52.75 -25.44
C ILE A 122 -19.56 51.41 -25.35
N ILE A 123 -20.36 51.01 -26.33
CA ILE A 123 -21.11 49.76 -26.33
C ILE A 123 -20.20 48.53 -26.19
N PRO A 124 -19.08 48.39 -26.96
CA PRO A 124 -18.12 47.29 -26.75
C PRO A 124 -17.50 47.29 -25.36
N LEU A 125 -17.20 48.46 -24.78
CA LEU A 125 -16.61 48.61 -23.47
C LEU A 125 -17.59 48.19 -22.36
N ILE A 126 -18.86 48.58 -22.45
CA ILE A 126 -19.92 48.19 -21.52
C ILE A 126 -20.15 46.65 -21.63
N LEU A 127 -20.13 46.09 -22.84
CA LEU A 127 -20.30 44.65 -23.08
C LEU A 127 -19.10 43.87 -22.53
N PHE A 128 -17.89 44.36 -22.70
CA PHE A 128 -16.68 43.79 -22.14
C PHE A 128 -16.70 43.85 -20.62
N MET A 129 -17.09 44.99 -20.03
CA MET A 129 -17.24 45.13 -18.58
C MET A 129 -18.33 44.20 -18.02
N GLY A 130 -19.47 44.08 -18.71
CA GLY A 130 -20.54 43.13 -18.37
C GLY A 130 -20.09 41.67 -18.40
N VAL A 131 -19.29 41.28 -19.42
CA VAL A 131 -18.69 39.95 -19.51
C VAL A 131 -17.68 39.73 -18.38
N LEU A 132 -16.88 40.74 -18.03
CA LEU A 132 -15.88 40.67 -16.98
C LEU A 132 -16.55 40.54 -15.59
N VAL A 133 -17.60 41.32 -15.32
CA VAL A 133 -18.41 41.21 -14.10
C VAL A 133 -19.14 39.88 -14.06
N PHE A 134 -19.67 39.38 -15.17
CA PHE A 134 -20.27 38.03 -15.24
C PHE A 134 -19.23 36.93 -14.94
N PHE A 135 -18.02 37.03 -15.50
CA PHE A 135 -16.94 36.12 -15.17
C PHE A 135 -16.53 36.21 -13.69
N MET A 136 -16.41 37.42 -13.14
CA MET A 136 -16.11 37.60 -11.70
C MET A 136 -17.21 37.04 -10.79
N THR A 137 -18.48 37.24 -11.11
CA THR A 137 -19.60 36.68 -10.33
C THR A 137 -19.70 35.15 -10.49
N GLN A 138 -19.37 34.63 -11.65
CA GLN A 138 -19.30 33.17 -11.88
C GLN A 138 -18.10 32.55 -11.20
N MET A 139 -16.95 33.21 -11.14
CA MET A 139 -15.81 32.79 -10.32
C MET A 139 -16.10 32.88 -8.81
N GLN A 140 -16.84 33.84 -8.34
CA GLN A 140 -17.26 33.94 -6.93
C GLN A 140 -18.38 32.95 -6.55
N GLY A 141 -19.28 32.61 -7.47
CA GLY A 141 -20.39 31.68 -7.21
C GLY A 141 -20.07 30.20 -7.46
N GLY A 142 -19.05 29.85 -8.24
CA GLY A 142 -18.73 28.47 -8.63
C GLY A 142 -17.33 27.98 -8.26
N GLY A 143 -16.37 28.86 -8.06
CA GLY A 143 -14.97 28.52 -7.79
C GLY A 143 -14.62 28.36 -6.31
N GLY A 144 -15.23 29.15 -5.45
CA GLY A 144 -14.98 29.10 -3.99
C GLY A 144 -15.41 27.80 -3.33
N GLY A 145 -16.48 27.18 -3.83
CA GLY A 145 -16.95 25.88 -3.32
C GLY A 145 -16.06 24.69 -3.68
N LYS A 146 -15.38 24.72 -4.82
CA LYS A 146 -14.46 23.66 -5.22
C LYS A 146 -13.11 23.78 -4.52
N VAL A 147 -12.57 24.96 -4.33
CA VAL A 147 -11.32 25.18 -3.57
C VAL A 147 -11.54 24.85 -2.08
N MET A 148 -12.67 25.17 -1.49
CA MET A 148 -13.01 24.74 -0.11
C MET A 148 -13.25 23.23 -0.01
N SER A 149 -13.65 22.52 -1.06
CA SER A 149 -13.83 21.07 -1.00
C SER A 149 -12.51 20.31 -0.99
N PHE A 150 -11.40 20.86 -1.50
CA PHE A 150 -10.05 20.27 -1.41
C PHE A 150 -9.49 20.31 0.03
N GLN A 151 -9.98 21.21 0.88
CA GLN A 151 -9.54 21.36 2.27
C GLN A 151 -10.25 20.44 3.24
N LYS A 152 -11.41 19.86 2.86
CA LYS A 152 -12.15 18.95 3.74
C LYS A 152 -11.42 17.63 3.92
N SER A 153 -11.46 17.10 5.14
CA SER A 153 -10.94 15.78 5.47
C SER A 153 -11.62 14.72 4.59
N LYS A 154 -10.80 13.81 4.05
CA LYS A 154 -11.23 12.61 3.31
C LYS A 154 -11.55 11.43 4.24
N ALA A 155 -11.52 11.63 5.55
CA ALA A 155 -11.74 10.57 6.52
C ALA A 155 -13.09 9.87 6.30
N LYS A 156 -13.05 8.55 6.26
CA LYS A 156 -14.23 7.71 6.21
C LYS A 156 -14.78 7.56 7.62
N LYS A 157 -15.96 8.10 7.88
CA LYS A 157 -16.68 7.89 9.14
C LYS A 157 -17.45 6.59 9.06
N ILE A 158 -17.25 5.72 10.03
CA ILE A 158 -18.06 4.52 10.27
C ILE A 158 -18.73 4.74 11.62
N ASP A 159 -20.06 4.80 11.64
CA ASP A 159 -20.81 4.98 12.88
C ASP A 159 -20.69 3.73 13.76
N GLY A 160 -20.59 3.91 15.08
CA GLY A 160 -20.31 2.84 16.04
C GLY A 160 -21.33 1.68 16.04
N GLY A 161 -22.55 1.91 15.54
CA GLY A 161 -23.55 0.86 15.33
C GLY A 161 -23.35 0.04 14.03
N GLU A 162 -22.58 0.57 13.06
CA GLU A 162 -22.24 -0.11 11.79
C GLU A 162 -20.90 -0.84 11.85
N ALA A 163 -20.10 -0.62 12.89
CA ALA A 163 -18.84 -1.36 13.09
C ALA A 163 -19.15 -2.80 13.49
N LYS A 164 -19.26 -3.69 12.50
CA LYS A 164 -19.57 -5.12 12.69
C LYS A 164 -18.40 -5.92 13.27
N VAL A 165 -17.20 -5.36 13.34
CA VAL A 165 -15.96 -6.03 13.74
C VAL A 165 -15.75 -5.83 15.24
N THR A 166 -15.59 -6.92 16.00
CA THR A 166 -15.32 -6.95 17.44
C THR A 166 -14.05 -7.76 17.73
N PHE A 167 -13.62 -7.83 18.98
CA PHE A 167 -12.48 -8.67 19.38
C PHE A 167 -12.68 -10.18 19.08
N ASN A 168 -13.91 -10.65 18.92
CA ASN A 168 -14.20 -12.02 18.51
C ASN A 168 -13.83 -12.32 17.05
N ASP A 169 -13.70 -11.28 16.22
CA ASP A 169 -13.29 -11.39 14.82
C ASP A 169 -11.78 -11.28 14.65
N VAL A 170 -11.05 -10.98 15.73
CA VAL A 170 -9.59 -10.89 15.77
C VAL A 170 -9.06 -12.13 16.49
N ALA A 171 -8.26 -12.93 15.79
CA ALA A 171 -7.63 -14.11 16.32
C ALA A 171 -6.10 -13.94 16.41
N GLY A 172 -5.46 -14.62 17.36
CA GLY A 172 -4.00 -14.69 17.46
C GLY A 172 -3.30 -13.38 17.81
N ALA A 173 -3.94 -12.54 18.62
CA ALA A 173 -3.39 -11.29 19.16
C ALA A 173 -4.00 -11.06 20.55
N ASP A 174 -3.84 -12.03 21.45
CA ASP A 174 -4.55 -12.01 22.73
C ASP A 174 -3.94 -11.00 23.69
N GLU A 175 -2.62 -10.85 23.70
CA GLU A 175 -1.90 -9.85 24.46
C GLU A 175 -2.24 -8.43 23.99
N GLU A 176 -2.22 -8.19 22.68
CA GLU A 176 -2.58 -6.91 22.09
C GLU A 176 -4.05 -6.55 22.36
N LYS A 177 -4.95 -7.54 22.33
CA LYS A 177 -6.36 -7.34 22.71
C LYS A 177 -6.51 -6.96 24.17
N GLN A 178 -5.74 -7.58 25.07
CA GLN A 178 -5.76 -7.27 26.50
C GLN A 178 -5.28 -5.83 26.74
N GLU A 179 -4.19 -5.42 26.11
CA GLU A 179 -3.70 -4.04 26.18
C GLU A 179 -4.72 -3.01 25.66
N LEU A 180 -5.45 -3.38 24.60
CA LEU A 180 -6.48 -2.51 24.01
C LEU A 180 -7.82 -2.55 24.75
N ALA A 181 -8.08 -3.56 25.57
CA ALA A 181 -9.30 -3.68 26.35
C ALA A 181 -9.48 -2.54 27.37
N GLU A 182 -8.37 -2.05 27.94
CA GLU A 182 -8.39 -0.87 28.81
C GLU A 182 -8.92 0.39 28.07
N MET A 183 -8.55 0.54 26.79
CA MET A 183 -9.05 1.64 25.94
C MET A 183 -10.55 1.52 25.69
N VAL A 184 -11.02 0.29 25.48
CA VAL A 184 -12.45 0.01 25.30
C VAL A 184 -13.23 0.35 26.57
N GLU A 185 -12.73 -0.03 27.76
CA GLU A 185 -13.36 0.34 29.03
C GLU A 185 -13.43 1.85 29.23
N PHE A 186 -12.36 2.56 28.91
CA PHE A 186 -12.34 4.00 28.98
C PHE A 186 -13.35 4.65 28.05
N LEU A 187 -13.41 4.23 26.79
CA LEU A 187 -14.37 4.75 25.82
C LEU A 187 -15.82 4.50 26.23
N LYS A 188 -16.07 3.39 26.95
CA LYS A 188 -17.40 3.05 27.52
C LYS A 188 -17.74 3.90 28.74
N ASP A 189 -16.79 4.10 29.66
CA ASP A 189 -16.97 4.91 30.89
C ASP A 189 -15.68 5.60 31.33
N HIS A 190 -15.43 6.78 30.75
CA HIS A 190 -14.26 7.61 31.09
C HIS A 190 -14.28 8.13 32.51
N ARG A 191 -15.46 8.28 33.13
CA ARG A 191 -15.64 8.89 34.47
C ARG A 191 -15.07 8.01 35.58
N LYS A 192 -15.05 6.68 35.40
CA LYS A 192 -14.44 5.72 36.33
C LYS A 192 -12.95 6.01 36.51
N PHE A 193 -12.26 6.25 35.44
CA PHE A 193 -10.80 6.50 35.43
C PHE A 193 -10.45 7.89 35.93
N THR A 194 -11.18 8.92 35.51
CA THR A 194 -10.97 10.30 35.95
C THR A 194 -11.13 10.46 37.45
N LYS A 195 -12.11 9.76 38.06
CA LYS A 195 -12.32 9.78 39.51
C LYS A 195 -11.13 9.23 40.30
N MET A 196 -10.38 8.32 39.74
CA MET A 196 -9.18 7.72 40.34
C MET A 196 -7.91 8.54 40.04
N GLY A 197 -8.02 9.65 39.28
CA GLY A 197 -6.89 10.48 38.88
C GLY A 197 -5.99 9.85 37.80
N ALA A 198 -6.46 8.77 37.14
CA ALA A 198 -5.72 8.13 36.09
C ALA A 198 -5.72 8.99 34.82
N ARG A 199 -4.53 9.16 34.23
CA ARG A 199 -4.38 9.77 32.91
C ARG A 199 -4.41 8.70 31.84
N ILE A 200 -5.35 8.81 30.91
CA ILE A 200 -5.48 7.87 29.80
C ILE A 200 -4.62 8.30 28.65
N PRO A 201 -4.00 7.36 27.94
CA PRO A 201 -3.21 7.67 26.77
C PRO A 201 -4.07 8.36 25.73
N LYS A 202 -3.60 9.50 25.21
CA LYS A 202 -4.25 10.22 24.11
C LYS A 202 -4.13 9.47 22.80
N GLY A 203 -3.03 8.73 22.64
CA GLY A 203 -2.72 8.01 21.41
C GLY A 203 -2.07 6.66 21.62
N VAL A 204 -2.40 5.73 20.74
CA VAL A 204 -1.83 4.40 20.64
C VAL A 204 -1.17 4.23 19.29
N LEU A 205 0.08 3.78 19.28
CA LEU A 205 0.80 3.43 18.07
C LEU A 205 0.83 1.90 17.92
N LEU A 206 0.21 1.37 16.87
CA LEU A 206 0.29 -0.02 16.47
C LEU A 206 1.46 -0.17 15.50
N GLU A 207 2.49 -0.91 15.90
CA GLU A 207 3.67 -1.14 15.06
C GLU A 207 3.84 -2.63 14.75
N GLY A 208 4.35 -2.97 13.57
CA GLY A 208 4.63 -4.36 13.21
C GLY A 208 4.61 -4.62 11.70
N PRO A 209 4.94 -5.83 11.26
CA PRO A 209 4.95 -6.21 9.86
C PRO A 209 3.62 -5.97 9.15
N PRO A 210 3.62 -5.82 7.81
CA PRO A 210 2.38 -5.73 7.05
C PRO A 210 1.56 -7.02 7.19
N GLY A 211 0.23 -6.89 7.10
CA GLY A 211 -0.67 -8.05 7.16
C GLY A 211 -0.96 -8.63 8.56
N THR A 212 -0.37 -8.09 9.63
CA THR A 212 -0.58 -8.59 11.01
C THR A 212 -1.91 -8.18 11.64
N GLY A 213 -2.75 -7.40 10.94
CA GLY A 213 -4.10 -7.06 11.41
C GLY A 213 -4.21 -5.75 12.19
N LYS A 214 -3.22 -4.84 12.16
CA LYS A 214 -3.24 -3.55 12.86
C LYS A 214 -4.51 -2.74 12.62
N THR A 215 -4.92 -2.59 11.37
CA THR A 215 -6.16 -1.89 10.98
C THR A 215 -7.41 -2.63 11.49
N LEU A 216 -7.38 -3.98 11.50
CA LEU A 216 -8.47 -4.81 12.02
C LEU A 216 -8.62 -4.64 13.54
N LEU A 217 -7.52 -4.65 14.28
CA LEU A 217 -7.48 -4.39 15.72
C LEU A 217 -8.07 -3.02 16.06
N ALA A 218 -7.65 -1.96 15.37
CA ALA A 218 -8.19 -0.61 15.60
C ALA A 218 -9.72 -0.54 15.36
N ARG A 219 -10.21 -1.22 14.32
CA ARG A 219 -11.65 -1.32 14.06
C ARG A 219 -12.38 -2.15 15.10
N ALA A 220 -11.75 -3.20 15.60
CA ALA A 220 -12.33 -4.04 16.67
C ALA A 220 -12.48 -3.27 17.98
N VAL A 221 -11.52 -2.40 18.34
CA VAL A 221 -11.63 -1.51 19.50
C VAL A 221 -12.87 -0.60 19.37
N ALA A 222 -13.08 0.00 18.20
CA ALA A 222 -14.23 0.87 17.97
C ALA A 222 -15.57 0.10 18.03
N GLY A 223 -15.62 -1.09 17.43
CA GLY A 223 -16.81 -1.94 17.48
C GLY A 223 -17.13 -2.46 18.87
N GLU A 224 -16.10 -2.85 19.64
CA GLU A 224 -16.26 -3.29 21.03
C GLU A 224 -16.70 -2.15 21.97
N ALA A 225 -16.16 -0.94 21.75
CA ALA A 225 -16.55 0.26 22.47
C ALA A 225 -17.88 0.87 21.98
N LYS A 226 -18.35 0.48 20.78
CA LYS A 226 -19.54 1.03 20.08
C LYS A 226 -19.46 2.55 19.85
N VAL A 227 -18.28 3.05 19.54
CA VAL A 227 -18.03 4.47 19.25
C VAL A 227 -17.78 4.71 17.76
N PRO A 228 -17.99 5.94 17.26
CA PRO A 228 -17.65 6.32 15.89
C PRO A 228 -16.17 6.12 15.60
N PHE A 229 -15.88 5.65 14.38
CA PHE A 229 -14.52 5.38 13.89
C PHE A 229 -14.23 6.22 12.65
N PHE A 230 -13.24 7.11 12.75
CA PHE A 230 -12.77 7.96 11.67
C PHE A 230 -11.48 7.38 11.12
N SER A 231 -11.49 6.88 9.89
CA SER A 231 -10.31 6.25 9.26
C SER A 231 -9.79 7.11 8.13
N ILE A 232 -8.47 7.35 8.16
CA ILE A 232 -7.73 8.08 7.13
C ILE A 232 -6.35 7.42 6.93
N SER A 233 -5.81 7.48 5.71
CA SER A 233 -4.40 7.12 5.47
C SER A 233 -3.50 8.32 5.68
N GLY A 234 -2.30 8.10 6.23
CA GLY A 234 -1.26 9.13 6.31
C GLY A 234 -0.93 9.74 4.96
N SER A 235 -1.00 8.96 3.89
CA SER A 235 -0.81 9.45 2.51
C SER A 235 -1.87 10.47 2.06
N ASP A 236 -3.10 10.42 2.62
CA ASP A 236 -4.16 11.39 2.30
C ASP A 236 -3.87 12.81 2.83
N PHE A 237 -2.93 12.94 3.76
CA PHE A 237 -2.47 14.24 4.25
C PHE A 237 -1.37 14.85 3.39
N VAL A 238 -0.68 14.07 2.56
CA VAL A 238 0.40 14.55 1.70
C VAL A 238 -0.18 15.04 0.39
N GLU A 239 -0.03 16.34 0.12
CA GLU A 239 -0.52 17.00 -1.11
C GLU A 239 0.59 17.87 -1.70
N MET A 240 0.42 18.28 -2.96
CA MET A 240 1.39 19.15 -3.64
C MET A 240 1.31 20.60 -3.16
N PHE A 241 0.19 21.02 -2.57
CA PHE A 241 -0.04 22.40 -2.14
C PHE A 241 0.19 22.55 -0.64
N VAL A 242 1.10 23.45 -0.28
CA VAL A 242 1.47 23.74 1.11
C VAL A 242 0.23 24.18 1.91
N GLY A 243 0.05 23.56 3.10
CA GLY A 243 -1.03 23.88 4.05
C GLY A 243 -2.34 23.13 3.86
N VAL A 244 -2.52 22.36 2.77
CA VAL A 244 -3.73 21.55 2.54
C VAL A 244 -3.77 20.39 3.53
N GLY A 245 -2.67 19.67 3.71
CA GLY A 245 -2.55 18.59 4.69
C GLY A 245 -2.84 19.05 6.12
N ALA A 246 -2.23 20.16 6.52
CA ALA A 246 -2.48 20.76 7.83
C ALA A 246 -3.95 21.17 8.02
N SER A 247 -4.63 21.65 6.98
CA SER A 247 -6.06 21.95 7.03
C SER A 247 -6.92 20.69 7.22
N ARG A 248 -6.58 19.59 6.53
CA ARG A 248 -7.28 18.30 6.69
C ARG A 248 -7.12 17.72 8.08
N VAL A 249 -5.93 17.84 8.67
CA VAL A 249 -5.70 17.43 10.07
C VAL A 249 -6.65 18.21 11.00
N ARG A 250 -6.69 19.54 10.89
CA ARG A 250 -7.59 20.36 11.70
C ARG A 250 -9.05 19.98 11.53
N ASP A 251 -9.48 19.77 10.30
CA ASP A 251 -10.88 19.37 10.01
C ASP A 251 -11.22 18.00 10.59
N LEU A 252 -10.30 17.04 10.52
CA LEU A 252 -10.47 15.71 11.10
C LEU A 252 -10.68 15.79 12.62
N PHE A 253 -9.80 16.50 13.34
CA PHE A 253 -9.91 16.65 14.79
C PHE A 253 -11.18 17.43 15.21
N LYS A 254 -11.55 18.49 14.49
CA LYS A 254 -12.83 19.21 14.72
C LYS A 254 -14.05 18.32 14.49
N GLU A 255 -14.01 17.43 13.51
CA GLU A 255 -15.12 16.51 13.27
C GLU A 255 -15.18 15.42 14.34
N ALA A 256 -14.02 14.93 14.81
CA ALA A 256 -13.94 14.00 15.92
C ALA A 256 -14.46 14.61 17.23
N GLU A 257 -14.12 15.86 17.53
CA GLU A 257 -14.63 16.58 18.71
C GLU A 257 -16.16 16.68 18.74
N LYS A 258 -16.81 16.87 17.58
CA LYS A 258 -18.27 16.90 17.48
C LYS A 258 -18.93 15.55 17.71
N ASN A 259 -18.17 14.46 17.52
CA ASN A 259 -18.67 13.10 17.60
C ASN A 259 -18.05 12.31 18.76
N ALA A 260 -17.47 12.98 19.74
CA ALA A 260 -16.90 12.35 20.93
C ALA A 260 -18.00 11.69 21.81
N PRO A 261 -17.74 10.50 22.41
CA PRO A 261 -16.49 9.74 22.33
C PRO A 261 -16.30 9.04 20.98
N CYS A 262 -15.06 9.03 20.46
CA CYS A 262 -14.76 8.43 19.15
C CYS A 262 -13.29 8.00 19.03
N ILE A 263 -12.97 7.24 17.97
CA ILE A 263 -11.62 6.86 17.61
C ILE A 263 -11.24 7.53 16.29
N ILE A 264 -10.05 8.16 16.26
CA ILE A 264 -9.38 8.59 15.04
C ILE A 264 -8.33 7.53 14.71
N PHE A 265 -8.43 6.91 13.54
CA PHE A 265 -7.44 5.95 13.06
C PHE A 265 -6.67 6.52 11.88
N ILE A 266 -5.33 6.54 12.02
CA ILE A 266 -4.40 7.00 10.99
C ILE A 266 -3.56 5.81 10.55
N ASP A 267 -3.86 5.26 9.37
CA ASP A 267 -3.06 4.18 8.80
C ASP A 267 -1.82 4.76 8.10
N GLU A 268 -0.74 3.99 8.03
CA GLU A 268 0.52 4.40 7.39
C GLU A 268 1.02 5.77 7.87
N ILE A 269 1.05 5.98 9.20
CA ILE A 269 1.44 7.27 9.78
C ILE A 269 2.87 7.70 9.38
N ASP A 270 3.72 6.76 9.00
CA ASP A 270 5.08 7.01 8.50
C ASP A 270 5.10 7.81 7.18
N ALA A 271 4.00 7.85 6.43
CA ALA A 271 3.88 8.74 5.27
C ALA A 271 4.01 10.22 5.65
N VAL A 272 3.53 10.63 6.83
CA VAL A 272 3.60 12.00 7.35
C VAL A 272 4.63 12.15 8.45
N GLY A 273 4.75 11.14 9.31
CA GLY A 273 5.52 11.17 10.55
C GLY A 273 7.01 10.82 10.44
N ARG A 274 7.59 10.78 9.25
CA ARG A 274 9.00 10.41 9.06
C ARG A 274 9.96 11.45 9.63
N LYS A 275 11.08 10.98 10.22
CA LYS A 275 12.19 11.83 10.72
C LYS A 275 12.65 12.83 9.67
N ARG A 276 12.99 14.03 10.11
CA ARG A 276 13.56 15.09 9.28
C ARG A 276 14.87 14.61 8.68
N GLY A 277 14.97 14.58 7.37
CA GLY A 277 16.19 14.23 6.66
C GLY A 277 16.88 15.49 6.14
N SER A 278 18.20 15.48 6.09
CA SER A 278 19.03 16.53 5.48
C SER A 278 18.93 16.59 3.94
N GLY A 279 17.81 16.15 3.35
CA GLY A 279 17.60 16.12 1.92
C GLY A 279 17.23 17.49 1.35
N VAL A 280 18.04 17.99 0.44
CA VAL A 280 17.76 19.19 -0.38
C VAL A 280 16.67 18.85 -1.39
N GLY A 281 15.40 19.19 -1.10
CA GLY A 281 14.29 19.01 -2.03
C GLY A 281 12.97 19.54 -1.47
N GLY A 282 12.30 20.43 -2.21
CA GLY A 282 11.13 21.22 -1.82
C GLY A 282 9.82 20.44 -1.53
N GLY A 283 9.85 19.12 -1.40
CA GLY A 283 8.68 18.30 -1.00
C GLY A 283 8.58 18.01 0.50
N ASN A 284 9.55 18.45 1.31
CA ASN A 284 9.57 18.17 2.74
C ASN A 284 8.76 19.19 3.56
N ASP A 285 8.64 20.44 3.09
CA ASP A 285 8.02 21.53 3.85
C ASP A 285 6.53 21.29 4.14
N GLU A 286 5.79 20.77 3.17
CA GLU A 286 4.36 20.47 3.33
C GLU A 286 4.15 19.33 4.34
N ARG A 287 4.96 18.28 4.24
CA ARG A 287 4.93 17.14 5.18
C ARG A 287 5.26 17.58 6.60
N GLU A 288 6.30 18.40 6.77
CA GLU A 288 6.68 18.92 8.10
C GLU A 288 5.59 19.82 8.67
N GLN A 289 4.96 20.67 7.87
CA GLN A 289 3.86 21.52 8.29
C GLN A 289 2.66 20.67 8.74
N THR A 290 2.36 19.60 8.00
CA THR A 290 1.28 18.67 8.34
C THR A 290 1.59 17.89 9.61
N LEU A 291 2.82 17.40 9.77
CA LEU A 291 3.27 16.76 11.01
C LEU A 291 3.14 17.70 12.19
N ASN A 292 3.67 18.93 12.06
CA ASN A 292 3.57 19.93 13.14
C ASN A 292 2.12 20.22 13.51
N GLN A 293 1.22 20.29 12.52
CA GLN A 293 -0.22 20.49 12.81
C GLN A 293 -0.81 19.28 13.54
N LEU A 294 -0.43 18.05 13.16
CA LEU A 294 -0.88 16.83 13.87
C LEU A 294 -0.42 16.86 15.33
N LEU A 295 0.83 17.23 15.58
CA LEU A 295 1.37 17.36 16.93
C LEU A 295 0.62 18.43 17.75
N VAL A 296 0.31 19.57 17.14
CA VAL A 296 -0.48 20.65 17.79
C VAL A 296 -1.89 20.17 18.13
N GLU A 297 -2.57 19.49 17.22
CA GLU A 297 -3.91 18.96 17.48
C GLU A 297 -3.89 17.89 18.59
N MET A 298 -2.89 16.99 18.58
CA MET A 298 -2.73 15.97 19.63
C MET A 298 -2.43 16.59 21.01
N ASP A 299 -1.61 17.63 21.05
CA ASP A 299 -1.32 18.32 22.31
C ASP A 299 -2.55 19.13 22.79
N GLY A 300 -3.31 19.70 21.86
CA GLY A 300 -4.41 20.63 22.12
C GLY A 300 -5.75 20.01 22.48
N PHE A 301 -6.01 18.74 22.09
CA PHE A 301 -7.30 18.14 22.45
C PHE A 301 -7.30 17.65 23.91
N ASP A 302 -8.47 17.81 24.52
CA ASP A 302 -8.70 17.37 25.88
C ASP A 302 -8.99 15.87 25.91
N GLY A 303 -8.10 15.09 26.56
CA GLY A 303 -8.25 13.64 26.72
C GLY A 303 -9.51 13.24 27.49
N GLU A 304 -10.10 14.15 28.28
CA GLU A 304 -11.33 13.87 29.03
C GLU A 304 -12.58 13.78 28.14
N LYS A 305 -12.52 14.28 26.88
CA LYS A 305 -13.63 14.19 25.93
C LYS A 305 -13.84 12.79 25.35
N GLY A 306 -12.97 11.81 25.65
CA GLY A 306 -13.11 10.44 25.16
C GLY A 306 -12.69 10.27 23.69
N ILE A 307 -11.76 11.08 23.20
CA ILE A 307 -11.14 10.90 21.88
C ILE A 307 -9.85 10.13 22.05
N ILE A 308 -9.68 9.04 21.31
CA ILE A 308 -8.42 8.28 21.23
C ILE A 308 -7.92 8.29 19.79
N VAL A 309 -6.65 8.60 19.60
CA VAL A 309 -5.98 8.53 18.31
C VAL A 309 -5.22 7.21 18.23
N ILE A 310 -5.56 6.34 17.29
CA ILE A 310 -4.82 5.10 17.02
C ILE A 310 -4.09 5.30 15.70
N ALA A 311 -2.77 5.14 15.70
CA ALA A 311 -1.99 5.15 14.47
C ALA A 311 -1.40 3.77 14.18
N ALA A 312 -1.25 3.42 12.92
CA ALA A 312 -0.58 2.20 12.50
C ALA A 312 0.61 2.51 11.59
N THR A 313 1.70 1.75 11.76
CA THR A 313 2.87 1.81 10.88
C THR A 313 3.52 0.44 10.71
N ASN A 314 4.12 0.22 9.56
CA ASN A 314 4.98 -0.92 9.30
C ASN A 314 6.46 -0.60 9.62
N ARG A 315 6.78 0.69 9.83
CA ARG A 315 8.15 1.20 9.98
C ARG A 315 8.28 2.18 11.14
N ALA A 316 8.21 1.67 12.35
CA ALA A 316 8.38 2.49 13.56
C ALA A 316 9.79 3.14 13.67
N ASP A 317 10.80 2.55 13.02
CA ASP A 317 12.19 3.00 12.97
C ASP A 317 12.35 4.37 12.29
N VAL A 318 11.51 4.68 11.30
CA VAL A 318 11.57 5.93 10.54
C VAL A 318 10.77 7.07 11.15
N LEU A 319 9.93 6.79 12.17
CA LEU A 319 9.07 7.81 12.78
C LEU A 319 9.84 8.86 13.55
N ASP A 320 9.39 10.12 13.48
CA ASP A 320 9.91 11.22 14.29
C ASP A 320 9.65 10.97 15.78
N ASN A 321 10.69 11.13 16.59
CA ASN A 321 10.62 10.94 18.04
C ASN A 321 9.59 11.86 18.70
N ALA A 322 9.25 12.99 18.08
CA ALA A 322 8.23 13.90 18.58
C ALA A 322 6.83 13.27 18.66
N LEU A 323 6.51 12.32 17.77
CA LEU A 323 5.25 11.57 17.83
C LEU A 323 5.19 10.62 19.03
N ARG A 324 6.34 10.09 19.46
CA ARG A 324 6.46 9.08 20.52
C ARG A 324 6.64 9.67 21.93
N ARG A 325 6.55 11.01 22.05
CA ARG A 325 6.65 11.69 23.37
C ARG A 325 5.34 11.52 24.15
N PRO A 326 5.42 11.42 25.50
CA PRO A 326 4.25 11.41 26.37
C PRO A 326 3.28 12.57 26.05
N GLY A 327 1.98 12.29 26.07
CA GLY A 327 0.93 13.22 25.68
C GLY A 327 0.51 13.13 24.22
N ARG A 328 1.15 12.24 23.41
CA ARG A 328 0.85 11.99 21.99
C ARG A 328 0.57 10.52 21.77
N PHE A 329 1.50 9.76 21.17
CA PHE A 329 1.39 8.30 21.12
C PHE A 329 2.08 7.72 22.37
N ASP A 330 1.37 7.78 23.47
CA ASP A 330 1.86 7.38 24.78
C ASP A 330 2.08 5.88 24.90
N ARG A 331 1.25 5.10 24.21
CA ARG A 331 1.29 3.64 24.24
C ARG A 331 1.73 3.12 22.88
N GLN A 332 2.71 2.22 22.88
CA GLN A 332 3.21 1.55 21.68
C GLN A 332 2.92 0.07 21.83
N ILE A 333 2.14 -0.49 20.91
CA ILE A 333 1.76 -1.91 20.90
C ILE A 333 2.38 -2.54 19.66
N LYS A 334 3.25 -3.53 19.88
CA LYS A 334 3.90 -4.26 18.81
C LYS A 334 3.04 -5.45 18.40
N VAL A 335 2.45 -5.39 17.22
CA VAL A 335 1.66 -6.46 16.63
C VAL A 335 2.59 -7.34 15.80
N SER A 336 3.05 -8.44 16.41
CA SER A 336 3.97 -9.37 15.79
C SER A 336 3.27 -10.35 14.84
N THR A 337 4.04 -11.13 14.07
CA THR A 337 3.50 -12.30 13.36
C THR A 337 3.01 -13.32 14.36
N PRO A 338 1.87 -13.99 14.10
CA PRO A 338 1.25 -14.93 15.05
C PRO A 338 2.09 -16.19 15.22
N ASP A 339 2.07 -16.77 16.43
CA ASP A 339 2.58 -18.10 16.75
C ASP A 339 1.70 -19.20 16.14
N VAL A 340 2.05 -20.46 16.30
CA VAL A 340 1.29 -21.61 15.75
C VAL A 340 -0.18 -21.58 16.19
N LYS A 341 -0.46 -21.30 17.48
CA LYS A 341 -1.83 -21.25 18.01
C LYS A 341 -2.61 -20.09 17.40
N GLY A 342 -1.97 -18.94 17.30
CA GLY A 342 -2.54 -17.75 16.67
C GLY A 342 -2.84 -17.98 15.18
N ARG A 343 -1.92 -18.63 14.44
CA ARG A 343 -2.15 -18.97 13.03
C ARG A 343 -3.32 -19.94 12.87
N GLU A 344 -3.40 -20.97 13.69
CA GLU A 344 -4.54 -21.89 13.70
C GLU A 344 -5.86 -21.16 13.97
N ALA A 345 -5.88 -20.27 14.96
CA ALA A 345 -7.06 -19.47 15.28
C ALA A 345 -7.47 -18.54 14.12
N ILE A 346 -6.50 -17.90 13.48
CA ILE A 346 -6.73 -17.05 12.28
C ILE A 346 -7.28 -17.88 11.13
N LEU A 347 -6.68 -19.03 10.85
CA LEU A 347 -7.17 -19.95 9.82
C LEU A 347 -8.62 -20.39 10.09
N LYS A 348 -8.98 -20.72 11.33
CA LYS A 348 -10.36 -21.05 11.72
C LYS A 348 -11.33 -19.90 11.46
N VAL A 349 -10.93 -18.66 11.73
CA VAL A 349 -11.78 -17.48 11.45
C VAL A 349 -12.02 -17.33 9.95
N HIS A 350 -10.97 -17.43 9.13
CA HIS A 350 -11.08 -17.28 7.67
C HIS A 350 -11.71 -18.51 6.97
N ALA A 351 -11.76 -19.65 7.64
CA ALA A 351 -12.41 -20.87 7.15
C ALA A 351 -13.92 -20.92 7.38
N LYS A 352 -14.48 -20.08 8.28
CA LYS A 352 -15.92 -20.11 8.65
C LYS A 352 -16.88 -20.15 7.47
N ASN A 353 -16.55 -19.45 6.38
CA ASN A 353 -17.39 -19.31 5.20
C ASN A 353 -16.90 -20.14 4.00
N LYS A 354 -16.04 -21.12 4.23
CA LYS A 354 -15.46 -21.95 3.18
C LYS A 354 -15.80 -23.43 3.41
N PRO A 355 -16.24 -24.18 2.40
CA PRO A 355 -16.51 -25.61 2.52
C PRO A 355 -15.18 -26.37 2.55
N LEU A 356 -14.76 -26.83 3.73
CA LEU A 356 -13.59 -27.70 3.89
C LEU A 356 -14.01 -29.17 3.82
N ALA A 357 -13.21 -29.99 3.14
CA ALA A 357 -13.38 -31.43 3.09
C ALA A 357 -13.13 -32.08 4.48
N LYS A 358 -13.74 -33.24 4.72
CA LYS A 358 -13.48 -34.04 5.92
C LYS A 358 -12.00 -34.47 5.92
N GLY A 359 -11.29 -34.20 7.05
CA GLY A 359 -9.88 -34.55 7.20
C GLY A 359 -8.89 -33.41 6.88
N VAL A 360 -9.38 -32.23 6.50
CA VAL A 360 -8.52 -31.04 6.46
C VAL A 360 -8.15 -30.60 7.87
N ASP A 361 -6.85 -30.59 8.16
CA ASP A 361 -6.29 -30.17 9.44
C ASP A 361 -5.66 -28.77 9.32
N LEU A 362 -6.35 -27.78 9.90
CA LEU A 362 -5.87 -26.39 9.93
C LEU A 362 -4.68 -26.19 10.86
N ARG A 363 -4.50 -27.06 11.87
CA ARG A 363 -3.33 -27.04 12.75
C ARG A 363 -2.08 -27.43 11.98
N SER A 364 -2.14 -28.51 11.21
CA SER A 364 -1.04 -28.92 10.34
C SER A 364 -0.64 -27.81 9.35
N LEU A 365 -1.63 -27.08 8.80
CA LEU A 365 -1.35 -25.92 7.93
C LEU A 365 -0.69 -24.78 8.72
N ALA A 366 -1.13 -24.51 9.96
CA ALA A 366 -0.52 -23.50 10.82
C ALA A 366 0.94 -23.83 11.18
N GLU A 367 1.26 -25.11 11.40
CA GLU A 367 2.62 -25.60 11.66
C GLU A 367 3.53 -25.44 10.43
N LYS A 368 2.97 -25.58 9.21
CA LYS A 368 3.70 -25.44 7.95
C LYS A 368 3.92 -23.97 7.50
N THR A 369 3.36 -23.00 8.20
CA THR A 369 3.39 -21.59 7.82
C THR A 369 4.06 -20.69 8.86
N PRO A 370 5.29 -21.00 9.34
CA PRO A 370 6.00 -20.14 10.29
C PRO A 370 6.27 -18.77 9.67
N GLY A 371 6.10 -17.71 10.46
CA GLY A 371 6.35 -16.34 10.05
C GLY A 371 5.27 -15.72 9.15
N PHE A 372 4.22 -16.46 8.79
CA PHE A 372 3.12 -15.91 7.99
C PHE A 372 2.27 -14.95 8.81
N SER A 373 1.89 -13.85 8.16
CA SER A 373 0.95 -12.89 8.71
C SER A 373 -0.50 -13.39 8.57
N GLY A 374 -1.42 -12.73 9.27
CA GLY A 374 -2.86 -13.02 9.11
C GLY A 374 -3.37 -12.83 7.68
N ALA A 375 -2.81 -11.89 6.95
CA ALA A 375 -3.16 -11.66 5.54
C ALA A 375 -2.68 -12.80 4.64
N ASP A 376 -1.47 -13.34 4.88
CA ASP A 376 -0.94 -14.47 4.12
C ASP A 376 -1.79 -15.72 4.33
N LEU A 377 -2.18 -16.00 5.57
CA LEU A 377 -3.06 -17.12 5.91
C LEU A 377 -4.45 -17.00 5.29
N ALA A 378 -5.02 -15.80 5.31
CA ALA A 378 -6.27 -15.51 4.62
C ALA A 378 -6.16 -15.74 3.11
N ASN A 379 -5.02 -15.36 2.52
CA ASN A 379 -4.73 -15.53 1.10
C ASN A 379 -4.59 -17.02 0.74
N ILE A 380 -3.91 -17.85 1.56
CA ILE A 380 -3.84 -19.31 1.33
C ILE A 380 -5.23 -19.90 1.22
N LEU A 381 -6.11 -19.61 2.17
CA LEU A 381 -7.48 -20.14 2.16
C LEU A 381 -8.31 -19.62 0.97
N ASN A 382 -8.03 -18.41 0.53
CA ASN A 382 -8.67 -17.84 -0.66
C ASN A 382 -8.17 -18.51 -1.94
N GLU A 383 -6.85 -18.66 -2.10
CA GLU A 383 -6.25 -19.37 -3.24
C GLU A 383 -6.71 -20.83 -3.31
N ALA A 384 -6.79 -21.54 -2.17
CA ALA A 384 -7.31 -22.88 -2.10
C ALA A 384 -8.78 -22.96 -2.59
N ALA A 385 -9.61 -22.00 -2.18
CA ALA A 385 -10.99 -21.93 -2.64
C ALA A 385 -11.07 -21.67 -4.14
N LEU A 386 -10.20 -20.82 -4.71
CA LEU A 386 -10.13 -20.57 -6.15
C LEU A 386 -9.67 -21.80 -6.93
N LEU A 387 -8.73 -22.59 -6.36
CA LEU A 387 -8.26 -23.85 -6.95
C LEU A 387 -9.39 -24.89 -6.99
N ALA A 388 -10.02 -25.15 -5.85
CA ALA A 388 -11.16 -26.07 -5.76
C ALA A 388 -12.30 -25.70 -6.71
N ALA A 389 -12.64 -24.39 -6.78
CA ALA A 389 -13.67 -23.90 -7.70
C ALA A 389 -13.31 -24.11 -9.18
N ARG A 390 -12.04 -23.89 -9.55
CA ARG A 390 -11.54 -24.11 -10.92
C ARG A 390 -11.62 -25.59 -11.33
N GLU A 391 -11.42 -26.48 -10.37
CA GLU A 391 -11.52 -27.93 -10.59
C GLU A 391 -12.95 -28.47 -10.41
N ASN A 392 -13.94 -27.59 -10.22
CA ASN A 392 -15.33 -27.93 -9.98
C ASN A 392 -15.56 -28.84 -8.76
N LYS A 393 -14.69 -28.77 -7.75
CA LYS A 393 -14.85 -29.46 -6.47
C LYS A 393 -15.93 -28.77 -5.63
N SER A 394 -16.62 -29.53 -4.78
CA SER A 394 -17.64 -29.03 -3.85
C SER A 394 -17.05 -28.55 -2.51
N SER A 395 -15.81 -28.92 -2.21
CA SER A 395 -15.08 -28.58 -0.98
C SER A 395 -13.59 -28.50 -1.23
N ILE A 396 -12.92 -27.72 -0.38
CA ILE A 396 -11.46 -27.55 -0.39
C ILE A 396 -10.84 -28.75 0.29
N ASP A 397 -9.98 -29.46 -0.40
CA ASP A 397 -9.22 -30.59 0.15
C ASP A 397 -7.79 -30.21 0.57
N LYS A 398 -7.04 -31.18 1.07
CA LYS A 398 -5.65 -30.99 1.50
C LYS A 398 -4.74 -30.60 0.33
N GLU A 399 -4.97 -31.16 -0.84
CA GLU A 399 -4.16 -30.90 -2.04
C GLU A 399 -4.34 -29.46 -2.53
N ASP A 400 -5.56 -28.93 -2.46
CA ASP A 400 -5.84 -27.52 -2.77
C ASP A 400 -5.11 -26.56 -1.81
N LEU A 401 -5.04 -26.93 -0.50
CA LEU A 401 -4.35 -26.13 0.51
C LEU A 401 -2.82 -26.19 0.34
N ASP A 402 -2.27 -27.36 0.06
CA ASP A 402 -0.83 -27.53 -0.17
C ASP A 402 -0.39 -26.79 -1.45
N GLU A 403 -1.17 -26.84 -2.56
CA GLU A 403 -0.89 -26.06 -3.77
C GLU A 403 -1.09 -24.54 -3.54
N ALA A 404 -2.10 -24.14 -2.76
CA ALA A 404 -2.31 -22.73 -2.42
C ALA A 404 -1.16 -22.17 -1.59
N MET A 405 -0.65 -22.95 -0.62
CA MET A 405 0.52 -22.58 0.17
C MET A 405 1.75 -22.42 -0.72
N ASP A 406 2.00 -23.37 -1.61
CA ASP A 406 3.09 -23.30 -2.59
C ASP A 406 3.00 -22.05 -3.48
N ARG A 407 1.80 -21.65 -3.87
CA ARG A 407 1.57 -20.43 -4.68
C ARG A 407 1.85 -19.16 -3.89
N VAL A 408 1.50 -19.13 -2.64
CA VAL A 408 1.75 -17.95 -1.79
C VAL A 408 3.25 -17.80 -1.52
N ILE A 409 3.98 -18.91 -1.34
CA ILE A 409 5.42 -18.91 -1.08
C ILE A 409 6.23 -18.62 -2.36
N GLY A 410 5.99 -19.40 -3.43
CA GLY A 410 6.83 -19.42 -4.62
C GLY A 410 6.17 -18.93 -5.90
N GLY A 411 4.89 -18.57 -5.84
CA GLY A 411 4.11 -18.21 -7.01
C GLY A 411 3.54 -19.42 -7.78
N PRO A 412 2.87 -19.19 -8.92
CA PRO A 412 2.27 -20.26 -9.70
C PRO A 412 3.31 -21.17 -10.34
N ALA A 413 3.02 -22.47 -10.43
CA ALA A 413 3.87 -23.44 -11.10
C ALA A 413 4.01 -23.12 -12.59
N LYS A 414 5.25 -23.03 -13.08
CA LYS A 414 5.59 -22.75 -14.50
C LYS A 414 5.65 -24.07 -15.31
N ARG A 415 4.52 -24.75 -15.46
CA ARG A 415 4.44 -26.04 -16.20
C ARG A 415 4.82 -25.93 -17.68
N SER A 416 4.84 -24.73 -18.26
CA SER A 416 5.28 -24.49 -19.64
C SER A 416 6.80 -24.46 -19.81
N ARG A 417 7.57 -24.33 -18.71
CA ARG A 417 9.02 -24.35 -18.73
C ARG A 417 9.49 -25.80 -18.72
N VAL A 418 9.95 -26.29 -19.86
CA VAL A 418 10.48 -27.65 -20.00
C VAL A 418 12.00 -27.59 -19.74
N TYR A 419 12.43 -28.29 -18.70
CA TYR A 419 13.87 -28.47 -18.45
C TYR A 419 14.51 -29.42 -19.48
N THR A 420 15.72 -29.12 -19.85
CA THR A 420 16.56 -30.14 -20.49
C THR A 420 16.87 -31.26 -19.48
N PRO A 421 17.12 -32.50 -19.90
CA PRO A 421 17.49 -33.60 -19.00
C PRO A 421 18.70 -33.26 -18.09
N LYS A 422 19.64 -32.45 -18.59
CA LYS A 422 20.79 -31.98 -17.83
C LYS A 422 20.37 -31.01 -16.72
N GLU A 423 19.52 -30.03 -17.05
CA GLU A 423 19.00 -29.05 -16.07
C GLU A 423 18.11 -29.75 -15.03
N LYS A 424 17.19 -30.65 -15.44
CA LYS A 424 16.34 -31.40 -14.52
C LYS A 424 17.19 -32.17 -13.50
N ARG A 425 18.25 -32.82 -13.97
CA ARG A 425 19.19 -33.54 -13.11
C ARG A 425 19.92 -32.59 -12.16
N LEU A 426 20.43 -31.45 -12.65
CA LEU A 426 21.12 -30.45 -11.84
C LEU A 426 20.23 -29.95 -10.68
N VAL A 427 19.00 -29.54 -10.99
CA VAL A 427 18.03 -29.06 -10.00
C VAL A 427 17.71 -30.17 -9.00
N ALA A 428 17.47 -31.42 -9.43
CA ALA A 428 17.14 -32.50 -8.53
C ALA A 428 18.25 -32.78 -7.50
N TYR A 429 19.52 -32.78 -7.93
CA TYR A 429 20.63 -32.96 -7.02
C TYR A 429 20.87 -31.77 -6.11
N HIS A 430 20.63 -30.55 -6.60
CA HIS A 430 20.68 -29.33 -5.80
C HIS A 430 19.66 -29.39 -4.65
N GLU A 431 18.40 -29.67 -4.97
CA GLU A 431 17.33 -29.76 -3.98
C GLU A 431 17.51 -30.97 -3.02
N ALA A 432 18.02 -32.11 -3.53
CA ALA A 432 18.37 -33.24 -2.68
C ALA A 432 19.50 -32.91 -1.71
N GLY A 433 20.46 -32.05 -2.12
CA GLY A 433 21.52 -31.56 -1.24
C GLY A 433 21.01 -30.81 -0.03
N HIS A 434 20.08 -29.90 -0.22
CA HIS A 434 19.40 -29.22 0.89
C HIS A 434 18.65 -30.20 1.79
N ALA A 435 17.95 -31.17 1.18
CA ALA A 435 17.19 -32.17 1.93
C ALA A 435 18.08 -33.03 2.84
N ILE A 436 19.20 -33.54 2.33
CA ILE A 436 20.14 -34.33 3.11
C ILE A 436 20.71 -33.56 4.30
N VAL A 437 21.17 -32.33 4.08
CA VAL A 437 21.71 -31.52 5.18
C VAL A 437 20.65 -31.23 6.25
N GLY A 438 19.40 -30.95 5.86
CA GLY A 438 18.29 -30.77 6.78
C GLY A 438 17.88 -32.04 7.53
N MET A 439 18.18 -33.24 6.99
CA MET A 439 17.94 -34.52 7.68
C MET A 439 19.03 -34.87 8.69
N VAL A 440 20.29 -34.51 8.39
CA VAL A 440 21.46 -34.88 9.18
C VAL A 440 21.67 -33.96 10.39
N LEU A 441 21.42 -32.66 10.23
CA LEU A 441 21.66 -31.68 11.29
C LEU A 441 20.45 -31.51 12.19
N ASP A 442 20.64 -31.64 13.53
CA ASP A 442 19.55 -31.61 14.50
C ASP A 442 18.87 -30.25 14.61
N SER A 443 19.66 -29.16 14.55
CA SER A 443 19.15 -27.78 14.64
C SER A 443 18.79 -27.17 13.30
N ALA A 444 18.99 -27.88 12.18
CA ALA A 444 18.55 -27.40 10.87
C ALA A 444 17.02 -27.47 10.73
N ASP A 445 16.50 -26.57 9.92
CA ASP A 445 15.08 -26.60 9.55
C ASP A 445 14.74 -27.94 8.90
N LYS A 446 13.64 -28.58 9.33
CA LYS A 446 13.26 -29.92 8.84
C LYS A 446 12.53 -29.83 7.51
N VAL A 447 12.94 -30.66 6.58
CA VAL A 447 12.36 -30.72 5.23
C VAL A 447 10.93 -31.25 5.29
N GLN A 448 9.99 -30.51 4.74
CA GLN A 448 8.57 -30.91 4.66
C GLN A 448 8.18 -31.33 3.25
N LYS A 449 8.81 -30.72 2.25
CA LYS A 449 8.52 -30.96 0.84
C LYS A 449 9.71 -30.54 0.00
N VAL A 450 10.02 -31.33 -1.01
CA VAL A 450 11.02 -30.98 -2.03
C VAL A 450 10.36 -31.10 -3.39
N THR A 451 10.55 -30.10 -4.23
CA THR A 451 10.01 -30.11 -5.60
C THR A 451 11.00 -29.50 -6.60
N ILE A 452 11.04 -30.11 -7.75
CA ILE A 452 11.81 -29.58 -8.92
C ILE A 452 10.89 -28.92 -9.94
N ILE A 453 9.61 -28.72 -9.62
CA ILE A 453 8.69 -27.95 -10.45
C ILE A 453 9.01 -26.46 -10.29
N PRO A 454 9.35 -25.75 -11.37
CA PRO A 454 9.75 -24.36 -11.29
C PRO A 454 8.57 -23.46 -10.89
N ARG A 455 8.82 -22.53 -9.93
CA ARG A 455 7.86 -21.53 -9.47
C ARG A 455 8.52 -20.15 -9.42
N GLY A 456 7.84 -19.11 -9.87
CA GLY A 456 8.44 -17.79 -9.90
C GLY A 456 9.77 -17.78 -10.64
N ASP A 457 10.86 -17.37 -9.98
CA ASP A 457 12.23 -17.39 -10.53
C ASP A 457 13.05 -18.60 -10.05
N ALA A 458 12.51 -19.41 -9.14
CA ALA A 458 13.16 -20.60 -8.64
C ALA A 458 12.99 -21.79 -9.60
N GLY A 459 14.08 -22.57 -9.75
CA GLY A 459 14.10 -23.79 -10.55
C GLY A 459 13.41 -24.97 -9.84
N GLY A 460 13.54 -25.05 -8.55
CA GLY A 460 12.88 -25.95 -7.62
C GLY A 460 12.81 -25.26 -6.27
N TYR A 461 12.30 -25.90 -5.24
CA TYR A 461 12.42 -25.39 -3.88
C TYR A 461 12.22 -26.48 -2.84
N ASN A 462 12.85 -26.27 -1.70
CA ASN A 462 12.65 -27.02 -0.48
C ASN A 462 11.77 -26.22 0.49
N LEU A 463 10.67 -26.80 0.95
CA LEU A 463 9.94 -26.28 2.08
C LEU A 463 10.60 -26.79 3.37
N MET A 464 11.42 -25.97 3.98
CA MET A 464 12.09 -26.25 5.24
C MET A 464 11.42 -25.48 6.38
N ILE A 465 11.07 -26.17 7.45
CA ILE A 465 10.34 -25.60 8.58
C ILE A 465 11.11 -25.95 9.86
N PRO A 466 11.34 -24.97 10.76
CA PRO A 466 11.94 -25.27 12.05
C PRO A 466 11.06 -26.25 12.85
N GLU A 467 11.67 -27.18 13.54
CA GLU A 467 10.95 -28.16 14.36
C GLU A 467 10.20 -27.47 15.51
N GLU A 468 10.77 -26.40 16.05
CA GLU A 468 10.16 -25.53 17.04
C GLU A 468 10.37 -24.06 16.67
N GLU A 469 9.37 -23.24 16.88
CA GLU A 469 9.50 -21.78 16.76
C GLU A 469 10.25 -21.25 17.98
N LYS A 470 11.58 -21.13 17.85
CA LYS A 470 12.45 -20.63 18.91
C LYS A 470 12.44 -19.11 18.95
N TYR A 471 12.23 -18.55 20.14
CA TYR A 471 12.32 -17.10 20.34
C TYR A 471 13.78 -16.60 20.27
N PHE A 472 14.73 -17.41 20.73
CA PHE A 472 16.16 -17.14 20.63
C PHE A 472 16.86 -18.21 19.79
N GLN A 473 17.73 -17.78 18.89
CA GLN A 473 18.57 -18.66 18.10
C GLN A 473 19.99 -18.67 18.66
N THR A 474 20.54 -19.85 18.87
CA THR A 474 21.91 -20.02 19.30
C THR A 474 22.88 -19.92 18.14
N ARG A 475 24.17 -19.81 18.43
CA ARG A 475 25.21 -19.84 17.40
C ARG A 475 25.14 -21.14 16.57
N THR A 476 24.87 -22.27 17.21
CA THR A 476 24.71 -23.57 16.56
C THR A 476 23.51 -23.59 15.61
N ASP A 477 22.36 -23.03 16.03
CA ASP A 477 21.16 -22.96 15.20
C ASP A 477 21.44 -22.17 13.91
N LEU A 478 22.17 -21.02 14.02
CA LEU A 478 22.51 -20.20 12.86
C LEU A 478 23.54 -20.87 11.94
N ILE A 479 24.53 -21.58 12.50
CA ILE A 479 25.49 -22.36 11.74
C ILE A 479 24.79 -23.47 10.96
N ASP A 480 23.91 -24.23 11.60
CA ASP A 480 23.20 -25.32 10.96
C ASP A 480 22.23 -24.79 9.88
N LYS A 481 21.67 -23.61 10.08
CA LYS A 481 20.86 -22.90 9.07
C LYS A 481 21.70 -22.50 7.85
N ILE A 482 22.91 -21.99 8.07
CA ILE A 482 23.88 -21.69 6.99
C ILE A 482 24.23 -22.99 6.26
N CYS A 483 24.50 -24.06 6.97
CA CYS A 483 24.80 -25.36 6.37
C CYS A 483 23.63 -25.84 5.50
N GLY A 484 22.39 -25.76 5.98
CA GLY A 484 21.19 -26.11 5.21
C GLY A 484 21.11 -25.37 3.87
N LEU A 485 21.39 -24.06 3.87
CA LEU A 485 21.40 -23.24 2.66
C LEU A 485 22.56 -23.56 1.70
N LEU A 486 23.68 -24.07 2.19
CA LEU A 486 24.83 -24.44 1.35
C LEU A 486 24.71 -25.83 0.71
N GLY A 487 23.68 -26.62 1.12
CA GLY A 487 23.49 -28.01 0.68
C GLY A 487 23.42 -28.18 -0.82
N GLY A 488 22.62 -27.37 -1.50
CA GLY A 488 22.45 -27.43 -2.96
C GLY A 488 23.74 -27.19 -3.71
N ARG A 489 24.50 -26.16 -3.31
CA ARG A 489 25.79 -25.82 -3.92
C ARG A 489 26.83 -26.93 -3.75
N ALA A 490 26.90 -27.54 -2.57
CA ALA A 490 27.85 -28.62 -2.28
C ALA A 490 27.48 -29.88 -3.06
N ALA A 491 26.21 -30.19 -3.25
CA ALA A 491 25.77 -31.30 -4.08
C ALA A 491 26.16 -31.09 -5.56
N GLU A 492 25.96 -29.88 -6.12
CA GLU A 492 26.41 -29.56 -7.46
C GLU A 492 27.93 -29.82 -7.64
N GLN A 493 28.75 -29.39 -6.69
CA GLN A 493 30.21 -29.57 -6.75
C GLN A 493 30.59 -31.03 -6.71
N ILE A 494 30.01 -31.86 -5.83
CA ILE A 494 30.39 -33.27 -5.65
C ILE A 494 29.92 -34.13 -6.83
N PHE A 495 28.73 -33.90 -7.37
CA PHE A 495 28.17 -34.78 -8.39
C PHE A 495 28.45 -34.34 -9.83
N PHE A 496 28.64 -33.05 -10.06
CA PHE A 496 28.86 -32.52 -11.41
C PHE A 496 30.26 -31.92 -11.61
N ASN A 497 31.02 -31.69 -10.54
CA ASN A 497 32.25 -30.92 -10.54
C ASN A 497 32.10 -29.56 -11.27
N GLU A 498 30.87 -29.03 -11.24
CA GLU A 498 30.45 -27.76 -11.80
C GLU A 498 29.61 -27.00 -10.77
N VAL A 499 29.35 -25.74 -11.04
CA VAL A 499 28.60 -24.88 -10.19
C VAL A 499 27.68 -24.01 -11.02
N SER A 500 26.44 -23.87 -10.57
CA SER A 500 25.42 -23.10 -11.29
C SER A 500 25.09 -21.78 -10.61
N THR A 501 24.31 -20.94 -11.30
CA THR A 501 23.73 -19.72 -10.74
C THR A 501 22.52 -20.00 -9.86
N GLY A 502 22.07 -21.26 -9.73
CA GLY A 502 20.90 -21.65 -8.95
C GLY A 502 21.00 -21.28 -7.47
N ALA A 503 22.21 -21.40 -6.90
CA ALA A 503 22.49 -21.06 -5.50
C ALA A 503 22.55 -19.56 -5.18
N HIS A 504 22.15 -18.64 -6.09
CA HIS A 504 22.28 -17.20 -5.86
C HIS A 504 21.53 -16.71 -4.60
N ASN A 505 20.29 -17.10 -4.43
CA ASN A 505 19.47 -16.72 -3.27
C ASN A 505 20.00 -17.33 -1.96
N ASP A 506 20.53 -18.57 -2.04
CA ASP A 506 21.12 -19.22 -0.87
C ASP A 506 22.36 -18.49 -0.39
N PHE A 507 23.25 -18.07 -1.30
CA PHE A 507 24.42 -17.27 -0.95
C PHE A 507 24.06 -15.90 -0.39
N GLU A 508 23.02 -15.24 -0.90
CA GLU A 508 22.53 -13.97 -0.35
C GLU A 508 22.13 -14.16 1.11
N ARG A 509 21.32 -15.19 1.40
CA ARG A 509 20.87 -15.52 2.76
C ARG A 509 22.01 -15.96 3.67
N VAL A 510 22.89 -16.84 3.19
CA VAL A 510 24.09 -17.29 3.92
C VAL A 510 24.95 -16.11 4.34
N THR A 511 25.22 -15.20 3.41
CA THR A 511 26.04 -14.00 3.68
C THR A 511 25.36 -13.07 4.68
N ALA A 512 24.05 -12.88 4.57
CA ALA A 512 23.28 -12.05 5.50
C ALA A 512 23.30 -12.63 6.92
N ILE A 513 23.08 -13.94 7.09
CA ILE A 513 23.10 -14.61 8.40
C ILE A 513 24.52 -14.55 9.01
N ALA A 514 25.55 -14.94 8.27
CA ALA A 514 26.92 -14.93 8.75
C ALA A 514 27.38 -13.51 9.15
N ARG A 515 26.98 -12.50 8.39
CA ARG A 515 27.25 -11.10 8.72
C ARG A 515 26.53 -10.67 9.98
N ALA A 516 25.24 -10.98 10.14
CA ALA A 516 24.48 -10.68 11.34
C ALA A 516 25.06 -11.34 12.60
N MET A 517 25.57 -12.59 12.48
CA MET A 517 26.27 -13.28 13.56
C MET A 517 27.48 -12.47 14.07
N VAL A 518 28.26 -11.89 13.15
CA VAL A 518 29.47 -11.15 13.48
C VAL A 518 29.14 -9.74 13.94
N THR A 519 28.22 -9.04 13.24
CA THR A 519 28.02 -7.59 13.44
C THR A 519 26.87 -7.24 14.39
N GLU A 520 25.85 -8.07 14.48
CA GLU A 520 24.64 -7.75 15.27
C GLU A 520 24.56 -8.55 16.56
N TYR A 521 24.95 -9.82 16.51
CA TYR A 521 24.79 -10.74 17.65
C TYR A 521 26.05 -10.95 18.46
N GLY A 522 27.20 -10.38 18.02
CA GLY A 522 28.48 -10.51 18.75
C GLY A 522 28.95 -11.96 18.89
N MET A 523 28.70 -12.82 17.89
CA MET A 523 28.98 -14.26 17.90
C MET A 523 30.35 -14.60 17.26
N SER A 524 31.27 -13.63 17.14
CA SER A 524 32.64 -13.84 16.68
C SER A 524 33.63 -13.62 17.82
N ASP A 525 34.57 -14.54 17.98
CA ASP A 525 35.62 -14.42 19.00
C ASP A 525 36.66 -13.34 18.61
N ALA A 526 36.92 -13.15 17.32
CA ALA A 526 37.91 -12.18 16.83
C ALA A 526 37.38 -10.73 16.94
N VAL A 527 36.13 -10.50 16.52
CA VAL A 527 35.49 -9.18 16.62
C VAL A 527 35.06 -8.86 18.06
N GLY A 528 34.78 -9.92 18.84
CA GLY A 528 34.34 -9.82 20.23
C GLY A 528 32.82 -9.55 20.40
N PRO A 529 32.32 -9.53 21.65
CA PRO A 529 30.91 -9.37 21.96
C PRO A 529 30.47 -7.88 21.84
N MET A 530 30.54 -7.33 20.66
CA MET A 530 30.14 -5.96 20.35
C MET A 530 29.17 -5.93 19.19
N GLN A 531 28.30 -4.92 19.19
CA GLN A 531 27.42 -4.65 18.06
C GLN A 531 28.12 -3.65 17.12
N ALA A 532 28.38 -4.10 15.90
CA ALA A 532 28.87 -3.24 14.82
C ALA A 532 27.71 -2.98 13.85
N PRO A 533 26.97 -1.87 13.99
CA PRO A 533 25.82 -1.60 13.13
C PRO A 533 26.25 -1.50 11.69
N PHE A 534 25.89 -2.52 10.91
CA PHE A 534 26.08 -2.53 9.48
C PHE A 534 24.92 -1.81 8.80
N HIS A 535 25.24 -1.01 7.81
CA HIS A 535 24.27 -0.23 7.07
C HIS A 535 23.68 -1.09 5.94
N ASP A 536 22.36 -1.27 5.95
CA ASP A 536 21.64 -1.82 4.81
C ASP A 536 21.58 -0.75 3.69
N PRO A 537 22.21 -0.97 2.54
CA PRO A 537 22.20 0.00 1.44
C PRO A 537 20.80 0.26 0.88
N TYR A 538 19.83 -0.65 1.10
CA TYR A 538 18.44 -0.52 0.68
C TYR A 538 17.50 0.04 1.76
N GLY A 539 17.92 0.05 3.02
CA GLY A 539 17.09 0.43 4.18
C GLY A 539 17.04 1.91 4.50
N GLY A 540 17.77 2.77 3.82
CA GLY A 540 17.74 4.23 4.03
C GLY A 540 18.28 4.71 5.38
N ARG A 541 19.02 3.87 6.11
CA ARG A 541 19.74 4.28 7.32
C ARG A 541 21.01 5.06 6.93
N GLN A 542 21.25 6.15 7.64
CA GLN A 542 22.25 7.19 7.34
C GLN A 542 23.64 6.67 6.98
N LEU A 543 24.21 7.20 5.88
CA LEU A 543 25.61 7.06 5.48
C LEU A 543 26.65 7.47 6.57
N SER A 544 26.19 7.99 7.71
CA SER A 544 27.03 8.50 8.78
C SER A 544 27.63 7.44 9.69
N SER A 545 27.20 6.16 9.61
CA SER A 545 27.72 5.11 10.51
C SER A 545 28.93 4.35 9.97
N ILE A 546 29.25 4.46 8.68
CA ILE A 546 30.48 3.86 8.12
C ILE A 546 31.75 4.53 8.67
N GLY A 547 31.63 5.79 9.11
CA GLY A 547 32.76 6.54 9.68
C GLY A 547 33.19 6.15 11.10
N ASN A 548 32.48 5.24 11.76
CA ASN A 548 32.74 4.92 13.18
C ASN A 548 33.61 3.67 13.40
N TYR A 549 33.96 2.94 12.34
CA TYR A 549 34.84 1.76 12.43
C TYR A 549 36.09 1.96 11.60
N SER A 550 37.23 1.48 12.15
CA SER A 550 38.46 1.47 11.38
C SER A 550 38.39 0.52 10.20
N GLU A 551 39.16 0.78 9.15
CA GLU A 551 39.26 -0.13 8.00
C GLU A 551 39.76 -1.52 8.44
N GLU A 552 40.53 -1.59 9.49
CA GLU A 552 41.01 -2.84 10.09
C GLU A 552 39.84 -3.66 10.66
N MET A 553 38.92 -3.03 11.40
CA MET A 553 37.73 -3.71 11.93
C MET A 553 36.81 -4.21 10.80
N LEU A 554 36.60 -3.42 9.77
CA LEU A 554 35.80 -3.86 8.62
C LEU A 554 36.42 -5.06 7.91
N LYS A 555 37.75 -5.05 7.77
CA LYS A 555 38.51 -6.17 7.21
C LYS A 555 38.40 -7.42 8.10
N GLU A 556 38.45 -7.26 9.41
CA GLU A 556 38.31 -8.38 10.34
C GLU A 556 36.89 -9.00 10.29
N ILE A 557 35.86 -8.16 10.21
CA ILE A 557 34.48 -8.61 9.98
C ILE A 557 34.38 -9.45 8.69
N ASP A 558 34.97 -8.98 7.58
CA ASP A 558 34.93 -9.70 6.32
C ASP A 558 35.72 -11.04 6.36
N ILE A 559 36.81 -11.09 7.13
CA ILE A 559 37.56 -12.32 7.37
C ILE A 559 36.74 -13.32 8.17
N GLU A 560 36.11 -12.90 9.25
CA GLU A 560 35.31 -13.78 10.11
C GLU A 560 34.05 -14.29 9.39
N VAL A 561 33.35 -13.42 8.63
CA VAL A 561 32.19 -13.83 7.80
C VAL A 561 32.62 -14.91 6.81
N ARG A 562 33.74 -14.70 6.11
CA ARG A 562 34.28 -15.69 5.15
C ARG A 562 34.68 -16.99 5.83
N LYS A 563 35.26 -16.92 7.01
CA LYS A 563 35.67 -18.07 7.81
C LYS A 563 34.47 -18.91 8.21
N ILE A 564 33.41 -18.30 8.75
CA ILE A 564 32.17 -18.99 9.12
C ILE A 564 31.57 -19.70 7.90
N ILE A 565 31.48 -19.03 6.77
CA ILE A 565 30.94 -19.62 5.53
C ILE A 565 31.79 -20.81 5.06
N ASN A 566 33.11 -20.68 5.06
CA ASN A 566 34.00 -21.75 4.63
C ASN A 566 33.97 -22.96 5.57
N GLU A 567 33.92 -22.76 6.88
CA GLU A 567 33.79 -23.83 7.86
C GLU A 567 32.47 -24.59 7.69
N CYS A 568 31.34 -23.84 7.50
CA CYS A 568 30.04 -24.43 7.20
C CYS A 568 30.08 -25.21 5.88
N TYR A 569 30.72 -24.66 4.84
CA TYR A 569 30.81 -25.32 3.54
C TYR A 569 31.61 -26.62 3.60
N ALA A 570 32.75 -26.62 4.32
CA ALA A 570 33.53 -27.84 4.53
C ALA A 570 32.72 -28.90 5.31
N LYS A 571 31.96 -28.52 6.34
CA LYS A 571 31.05 -29.40 7.07
C LYS A 571 29.99 -30.02 6.14
N VAL A 572 29.40 -29.20 5.26
CA VAL A 572 28.37 -29.66 4.31
C VAL A 572 28.94 -30.60 3.25
N LEU A 573 30.12 -30.32 2.71
CA LEU A 573 30.81 -31.25 1.77
C LEU A 573 31.02 -32.62 2.41
N HIS A 574 31.47 -32.65 3.65
CA HIS A 574 31.65 -33.90 4.39
C HIS A 574 30.32 -34.66 4.63
N ILE A 575 29.24 -33.93 4.99
CA ILE A 575 27.92 -34.53 5.14
C ILE A 575 27.43 -35.17 3.85
N ILE A 576 27.54 -34.46 2.73
CA ILE A 576 27.09 -34.96 1.42
C ILE A 576 27.91 -36.14 0.93
N GLU A 577 29.22 -36.11 1.14
CA GLU A 577 30.09 -37.26 0.81
C GLU A 577 29.73 -38.50 1.62
N THR A 578 29.45 -38.34 2.91
CA THR A 578 29.05 -39.42 3.81
C THR A 578 27.70 -40.03 3.42
N HIS A 579 26.76 -39.21 2.98
CA HIS A 579 25.40 -39.61 2.60
C HIS A 579 25.15 -39.61 1.09
N ARG A 580 26.17 -39.91 0.34
CA ARG A 580 26.16 -39.83 -1.14
C ARG A 580 25.08 -40.71 -1.76
N GLU A 581 24.93 -41.96 -1.28
CA GLU A 581 23.94 -42.90 -1.77
C GLU A 581 22.50 -42.45 -1.53
N GLN A 582 22.22 -41.94 -0.32
CA GLN A 582 20.91 -41.41 0.03
C GLN A 582 20.55 -40.18 -0.81
N LEU A 583 21.52 -39.29 -1.03
CA LEU A 583 21.31 -38.10 -1.88
C LEU A 583 20.99 -38.53 -3.31
N GLU A 584 21.76 -39.49 -3.87
CA GLU A 584 21.53 -39.97 -5.24
C GLU A 584 20.12 -40.58 -5.38
N LEU A 585 19.69 -41.38 -4.38
CA LEU A 585 18.36 -41.99 -4.37
C LEU A 585 17.26 -40.94 -4.35
N ILE A 586 17.37 -39.93 -3.47
CA ILE A 586 16.40 -38.81 -3.39
C ILE A 586 16.38 -38.05 -4.71
N ALA A 587 17.54 -37.72 -5.29
CA ALA A 587 17.62 -36.98 -6.55
C ALA A 587 17.01 -37.77 -7.73
N GLN A 588 17.27 -39.08 -7.80
CA GLN A 588 16.66 -39.94 -8.84
C GLN A 588 15.13 -40.02 -8.68
N THR A 589 14.65 -40.17 -7.47
CA THR A 589 13.22 -40.17 -7.17
C THR A 589 12.58 -38.82 -7.57
N LEU A 590 13.24 -37.69 -7.27
CA LEU A 590 12.79 -36.36 -7.70
C LEU A 590 12.72 -36.22 -9.22
N ILE A 591 13.64 -36.80 -9.96
CA ILE A 591 13.60 -36.80 -11.43
C ILE A 591 12.37 -37.55 -11.94
N GLU A 592 11.93 -38.61 -11.26
CA GLU A 592 10.78 -39.41 -11.65
C GLU A 592 9.44 -38.81 -11.24
N VAL A 593 9.27 -38.43 -9.95
CA VAL A 593 7.99 -37.99 -9.40
C VAL A 593 7.85 -36.47 -9.24
N GLU A 594 8.94 -35.72 -9.49
CA GLU A 594 9.05 -34.25 -9.48
C GLU A 594 8.78 -33.58 -8.11
N THR A 595 8.10 -34.24 -7.19
CA THR A 595 7.80 -33.71 -5.85
C THR A 595 7.74 -34.87 -4.86
N ILE A 596 8.41 -34.71 -3.72
CA ILE A 596 8.39 -35.66 -2.61
C ILE A 596 8.05 -34.94 -1.29
N ASP A 597 7.26 -35.58 -0.44
CA ASP A 597 6.90 -35.05 0.88
C ASP A 597 7.84 -35.53 1.99
N ARG A 598 7.66 -35.02 3.21
CA ARG A 598 8.47 -35.39 4.39
C ARG A 598 8.49 -36.90 4.63
N LYS A 599 7.34 -37.56 4.50
CA LYS A 599 7.21 -38.99 4.75
C LYS A 599 8.03 -39.81 3.76
N GLU A 600 8.00 -39.42 2.49
CA GLU A 600 8.77 -40.03 1.40
C GLU A 600 10.27 -39.77 1.58
N ILE A 601 10.66 -38.55 1.96
CA ILE A 601 12.07 -38.19 2.18
C ILE A 601 12.66 -38.99 3.34
N VAL A 602 11.94 -39.10 4.47
CA VAL A 602 12.39 -39.85 5.62
C VAL A 602 12.49 -41.36 5.28
N ALA A 603 11.54 -41.90 4.52
CA ALA A 603 11.56 -43.29 4.08
C ALA A 603 12.76 -43.59 3.17
N LEU A 604 13.02 -42.73 2.19
CA LEU A 604 14.16 -42.84 1.28
C LEU A 604 15.48 -42.73 2.05
N TYR A 605 15.57 -41.81 2.99
CA TYR A 605 16.79 -41.59 3.79
C TYR A 605 17.13 -42.77 4.71
N GLN A 606 16.10 -43.30 5.43
CA GLN A 606 16.29 -44.35 6.47
C GLN A 606 16.28 -45.76 5.90
N PHE A 607 15.37 -46.03 4.96
CA PHE A 607 15.13 -47.41 4.49
C PHE A 607 15.52 -47.61 3.02
N GLY A 608 15.84 -46.56 2.29
CA GLY A 608 16.15 -46.64 0.87
C GLY A 608 14.97 -47.01 -0.02
N LYS A 609 13.74 -46.87 0.48
CA LYS A 609 12.50 -47.28 -0.22
C LYS A 609 11.43 -46.20 -0.13
N MET A 610 10.48 -46.22 -1.04
CA MET A 610 9.26 -45.38 -0.92
C MET A 610 8.32 -45.92 0.12
N PRO A 611 7.46 -45.10 0.79
CA PRO A 611 6.56 -45.55 1.85
C PRO A 611 5.66 -46.72 1.44
N LYS A 612 5.24 -46.80 0.19
CA LYS A 612 4.43 -47.86 -0.38
C LYS A 612 5.13 -49.23 -0.45
N ASP A 613 6.45 -49.26 -0.41
CA ASP A 613 7.31 -50.42 -0.59
C ASP A 613 7.89 -50.91 0.75
N LEU A 614 7.52 -50.26 1.86
CA LEU A 614 7.95 -50.61 3.23
C LEU A 614 7.16 -51.82 3.78
N ASP A 615 7.83 -52.63 4.61
CA ASP A 615 7.14 -53.65 5.40
C ASP A 615 6.43 -53.02 6.61
N GLU A 616 5.60 -53.81 7.34
CA GLU A 616 4.82 -53.32 8.48
C GLU A 616 5.70 -52.72 9.61
N ARG A 617 6.89 -53.27 9.85
CA ARG A 617 7.84 -52.79 10.85
C ARG A 617 8.46 -51.46 10.44
N GLU A 618 8.94 -51.36 9.19
CA GLU A 618 9.51 -50.17 8.62
C GLU A 618 8.46 -49.05 8.59
N ALA A 619 7.21 -49.36 8.22
CA ALA A 619 6.09 -48.43 8.22
C ALA A 619 5.76 -47.88 9.62
N ASP A 620 5.76 -48.73 10.66
CA ASP A 620 5.56 -48.30 12.07
C ASP A 620 6.73 -47.41 12.56
N GLN A 621 7.97 -47.78 12.22
CA GLN A 621 9.13 -46.95 12.54
C GLN A 621 9.08 -45.60 11.83
N LEU A 622 8.71 -45.58 10.55
CA LEU A 622 8.54 -44.33 9.77
C LEU A 622 7.48 -43.42 10.42
N ASP A 623 6.34 -43.99 10.80
CA ASP A 623 5.26 -43.22 11.43
C ASP A 623 5.72 -42.58 12.77
N LYS A 624 6.46 -43.30 13.57
CA LYS A 624 7.04 -42.80 14.83
C LYS A 624 8.04 -41.65 14.60
N VAL A 625 8.84 -41.72 13.55
CA VAL A 625 9.82 -40.65 13.22
C VAL A 625 9.12 -39.42 12.66
N VAL A 626 8.19 -39.62 11.74
CA VAL A 626 7.46 -38.50 11.08
C VAL A 626 6.56 -37.77 12.09
N ASN A 627 5.88 -38.54 12.98
CA ASN A 627 4.90 -38.04 13.94
C ASN A 627 5.47 -38.00 15.39
N LYS A 628 6.79 -37.86 15.54
CA LYS A 628 7.49 -37.86 16.83
C LYS A 628 6.83 -36.92 17.86
N LYS A 629 6.48 -35.69 17.47
CA LYS A 629 5.80 -34.75 18.37
C LYS A 629 4.44 -35.22 18.85
N TYR A 630 3.67 -35.87 17.99
CA TYR A 630 2.36 -36.42 18.39
C TYR A 630 2.53 -37.47 19.48
N TYR A 631 3.48 -38.39 19.30
CA TYR A 631 3.75 -39.43 20.30
C TYR A 631 4.34 -38.87 21.61
N GLU A 632 5.18 -37.83 21.53
CA GLU A 632 5.71 -37.12 22.71
C GLU A 632 4.60 -36.37 23.47
N GLU A 633 3.67 -35.73 22.76
CA GLU A 633 2.53 -35.02 23.36
C GLU A 633 1.53 -36.04 24.02
N GLU A 634 1.26 -37.15 23.36
CA GLU A 634 0.46 -38.24 23.97
C GLU A 634 1.11 -38.81 25.19
N ALA A 635 2.42 -39.11 25.15
CA ALA A 635 3.16 -39.59 26.29
C ALA A 635 3.17 -38.58 27.46
N ARG A 636 3.25 -37.29 27.17
CA ARG A 636 3.15 -36.24 28.20
C ARG A 636 1.75 -36.17 28.81
N LYS A 637 0.69 -36.19 28.01
CA LYS A 637 -0.70 -36.20 28.48
C LYS A 637 -0.97 -37.44 29.33
N ALA A 638 -0.49 -38.61 28.91
CA ALA A 638 -0.63 -39.83 29.68
C ALA A 638 0.10 -39.75 31.03
N LYS A 639 1.28 -39.10 31.07
CA LYS A 639 1.98 -38.85 32.36
C LYS A 639 1.21 -37.88 33.25
N GLU A 640 0.74 -36.76 32.71
CA GLU A 640 -0.06 -35.76 33.44
C GLU A 640 -1.36 -36.35 33.98
N GLU A 641 -2.03 -37.24 33.22
CA GLU A 641 -3.21 -37.96 33.69
C GLU A 641 -2.88 -39.00 34.78
N ALA A 642 -1.75 -39.70 34.64
CA ALA A 642 -1.29 -40.62 35.64
C ALA A 642 -0.91 -39.91 36.97
N GLU A 643 -0.23 -38.77 36.89
CA GLU A 643 0.10 -37.92 38.04
C GLU A 643 -1.15 -37.36 38.72
N LYS A 644 -2.15 -36.91 37.96
CA LYS A 644 -3.43 -36.45 38.51
C LYS A 644 -4.18 -37.57 39.23
N LYS A 645 -4.24 -38.76 38.63
CA LYS A 645 -4.86 -39.93 39.28
C LYS A 645 -4.15 -40.33 40.59
N ALA A 646 -2.80 -40.29 40.56
CA ALA A 646 -2.02 -40.58 41.78
C ALA A 646 -2.25 -39.51 42.88
N GLN A 647 -2.40 -38.22 42.50
CA GLN A 647 -2.74 -37.15 43.45
C GLN A 647 -4.17 -37.30 44.00
N GLU A 648 -5.14 -37.65 43.17
CA GLU A 648 -6.53 -37.90 43.59
C GLU A 648 -6.62 -39.14 44.49
N GLU A 649 -5.84 -40.21 44.24
CA GLU A 649 -5.76 -41.37 45.07
C GLU A 649 -5.11 -41.08 46.44
N ALA A 650 -4.01 -40.29 46.46
CA ALA A 650 -3.36 -39.83 47.67
C ALA A 650 -4.29 -38.95 48.54
N GLN A 651 -5.02 -38.03 47.91
CA GLN A 651 -5.97 -37.17 48.61
C GLN A 651 -7.16 -37.95 49.17
N ASN A 652 -7.64 -38.96 48.45
CA ASN A 652 -8.70 -39.86 48.95
C ASN A 652 -8.21 -40.75 50.08
N GLU A 653 -6.92 -41.11 50.15
CA GLU A 653 -6.34 -41.83 51.29
C GLU A 653 -6.18 -40.88 52.49
N GLU A 654 -5.73 -39.66 52.35
CA GLU A 654 -5.65 -38.68 53.44
C GLU A 654 -7.06 -38.37 54.01
N ASP A 655 -8.08 -38.13 53.17
CA ASP A 655 -9.46 -37.93 53.61
C ASP A 655 -10.06 -39.14 54.35
N LYS A 656 -9.59 -40.35 54.02
CA LYS A 656 -10.00 -41.59 54.79
C LYS A 656 -9.34 -41.64 56.13
N VAL A 657 -8.06 -41.29 56.24
CA VAL A 657 -7.32 -41.29 57.52
C VAL A 657 -7.90 -40.19 58.42
N GLU A 658 -8.20 -39.00 57.92
CA GLU A 658 -8.80 -37.91 58.69
C GLU A 658 -10.20 -38.29 59.25
N LYS A 659 -11.02 -39.01 58.46
CA LYS A 659 -12.33 -39.49 58.90
C LYS A 659 -12.22 -40.61 60.00
N VAL A 660 -11.21 -41.45 59.91
CA VAL A 660 -10.98 -42.47 60.94
C VAL A 660 -10.49 -41.82 62.24
N GLU A 661 -9.62 -40.78 62.14
CA GLU A 661 -9.19 -40.04 63.35
C GLU A 661 -10.32 -39.18 63.95
N GLU A 662 -11.26 -38.65 63.15
CA GLU A 662 -12.46 -37.99 63.70
C GLU A 662 -13.44 -38.98 64.38
N GLU A 663 -13.67 -40.17 63.79
CA GLU A 663 -14.51 -41.20 64.41
C GLU A 663 -13.90 -41.69 65.70
N ASP A 664 -12.57 -41.91 65.79
CA ASP A 664 -11.89 -42.35 67.04
C ASP A 664 -11.96 -41.20 68.08
N LEU A 665 -11.90 -39.93 67.76
CA LEU A 665 -12.04 -38.81 68.68
C LEU A 665 -13.50 -38.64 69.21
N GLU A 666 -14.52 -38.99 68.41
CA GLU A 666 -15.92 -38.97 68.85
C GLU A 666 -16.21 -40.17 69.76
N ASP A 667 -15.60 -41.38 69.55
CA ASP A 667 -15.72 -42.53 70.41
C ASP A 667 -15.01 -42.33 71.75
N GLU A 668 -13.87 -41.61 71.82
CA GLU A 668 -13.24 -41.23 73.08
C GLU A 668 -14.09 -40.22 73.88
N LYS A 669 -14.66 -39.23 73.23
CA LYS A 669 -15.57 -38.25 73.88
C LYS A 669 -16.89 -38.89 74.41
N SER A 670 -17.33 -40.00 73.82
CA SER A 670 -18.55 -40.70 74.26
C SER A 670 -18.29 -41.56 75.49
N LYS A 671 -17.03 -41.93 75.80
CA LYS A 671 -16.62 -42.74 76.98
C LYS A 671 -16.34 -41.91 78.22
N GLU A 672 -16.21 -40.56 78.11
CA GLU A 672 -15.97 -39.65 79.24
C GLU A 672 -17.21 -38.95 79.77
N LYS A 673 -18.40 -39.55 79.74
CA LYS A 673 -19.52 -38.96 80.49
C LYS A 673 -19.51 -39.51 81.90
N PRO A 674 -19.32 -38.68 82.95
CA PRO A 674 -19.46 -39.15 84.38
C PRO A 674 -20.92 -39.45 84.63
N SER A 675 -21.12 -40.59 85.22
CA SER A 675 -22.37 -41.00 85.93
C SER A 675 -22.48 -40.16 87.19
N ASP A 676 -23.23 -39.11 87.21
CA ASP A 676 -23.74 -38.46 88.45
C ASP A 676 -25.22 -38.84 88.61
N GLU A 677 -25.43 -39.77 89.45
CA GLU A 677 -26.64 -39.96 90.24
C GLU A 677 -26.20 -40.18 91.66
N GLU A 678 -26.34 -39.19 92.52
CA GLU A 678 -27.05 -39.05 93.79
C GLU A 678 -26.74 -37.73 94.46
#